data_ba859be9a13e086c3ccfdf23ec9eb4df
#
_entry.id   ba859be9a13e086c3ccfdf23ec9eb4df
#
_cell.length_a   1.000
_cell.length_b   1.000
_cell.length_c   1.000
_cell.angle_alpha   90.00
_cell.angle_beta   90.00
_cell.angle_gamma   90.00
#
_symmetry.space_group_name_H-M   'P 1'
#
loop_
_entity.id
_entity.type
_entity.pdbx_description
1 polymer ?
#
loop_
_entity_poly.entity_id
_entity_poly.type
_entity_poly.pdbx_seq_one_letter_code
_entity_poly.pdbx_strand_id
1 'polypeptide(L)'
;MVGIDEVLGRGGRLSRVLPGYEYRPEQLTLAHEVARAFDERRMLVAEAGTGTGKTLAYLVPAVLSGRRVVVSTATKNLQDQLFHKDLPLLRDGLGLDVSATLVKGRANYLCLHRLERARSGALLASREEAEAFSLLLGWAERTETGDRAELHLPEGFAGWRQVSTTPEGCLGTRCPQHEACFVTRLRKQAEASTVVVVNHALFFADLAVRTGRGAGEGVLPRYEAVVFDEAHGLEDAATEFFGTTVSSHRFEELTRDALAALPASDDRTGLLSALAVKVRAQADALWDAAPRAVGLGEEGMVRLRPGSLGPLEQQTQAVLEGLGSLSGFAAGAGEPELASLARRASELGAELDFVRRAEAKDHVYWAEGRGRGLFLRAAPISVAEALRARLYEAVDTVVFTSATLRSTGSFEFFCRQVGLLDAEGEAVAPLTQLAVPSSFDYAKQAALYLPRGLPEPQEPGFAEAVAEEIARLVAVTSGRAFALFTSLRNMERVHALLQGRLPFPMLLQGEAPKPVLLEAFRSTPSVLFASASFWEGVDVPGDALSLVILDKLPFAAPGHPLVAARIEALEAAGKEPFSSYQLPEAALSLRQGFGRLIRSRSDRGIVALLDVRIGRRAYGRQLLQGLPPARRFHRMEALAEWFAAGSAAAVEEGRP
;
A
#
# COMPACT_ATOMS: atom_id res chain seq x y z
N MET A 1 12.05 -35.09 -10.37
CA MET A 1 11.53 -33.74 -10.13
C MET A 1 12.70 -32.80 -9.94
N VAL A 2 12.66 -31.60 -10.49
CA VAL A 2 13.70 -30.58 -10.33
C VAL A 2 13.70 -30.13 -8.86
N GLY A 3 14.87 -30.14 -8.21
CA GLY A 3 15.00 -29.72 -6.81
C GLY A 3 15.38 -28.23 -6.68
N ILE A 4 15.18 -27.67 -5.50
CA ILE A 4 15.55 -26.27 -5.20
C ILE A 4 17.04 -26.03 -5.44
N ASP A 5 17.92 -26.96 -5.00
CA ASP A 5 19.37 -26.89 -5.19
C ASP A 5 19.77 -26.93 -6.66
N GLU A 6 19.02 -27.66 -7.49
CA GLU A 6 19.25 -27.71 -8.94
C GLU A 6 18.95 -26.37 -9.60
N VAL A 7 17.99 -25.61 -9.06
CA VAL A 7 17.59 -24.27 -9.58
C VAL A 7 18.46 -23.16 -8.99
N LEU A 8 18.51 -23.05 -7.66
CA LEU A 8 19.10 -21.91 -6.93
C LEU A 8 20.49 -22.21 -6.36
N GLY A 9 20.92 -23.46 -6.35
CA GLY A 9 22.21 -23.88 -5.81
C GLY A 9 23.42 -23.37 -6.59
N ARG A 10 24.61 -23.59 -6.05
CA ARG A 10 25.87 -23.18 -6.70
C ARG A 10 26.03 -23.89 -8.04
N GLY A 11 26.09 -23.14 -9.16
CA GLY A 11 26.12 -23.70 -10.50
C GLY A 11 24.77 -24.26 -10.99
N GLY A 12 23.70 -23.96 -10.27
CA GLY A 12 22.32 -24.33 -10.63
C GLY A 12 21.84 -23.68 -11.92
N ARG A 13 20.60 -24.01 -12.34
CA ARG A 13 20.05 -23.54 -13.61
C ARG A 13 20.01 -22.02 -13.70
N LEU A 14 19.68 -21.32 -12.58
CA LEU A 14 19.59 -19.86 -12.54
C LEU A 14 20.91 -19.18 -12.91
N SER A 15 22.04 -19.71 -12.46
CA SER A 15 23.37 -19.16 -12.78
C SER A 15 23.76 -19.24 -14.24
N ARG A 16 23.11 -20.12 -15.02
CA ARG A 16 23.35 -20.30 -16.45
C ARG A 16 22.47 -19.41 -17.33
N VAL A 17 21.32 -18.99 -16.77
CA VAL A 17 20.28 -18.27 -17.53
C VAL A 17 20.28 -16.77 -17.23
N LEU A 18 20.62 -16.38 -15.99
CA LEU A 18 20.59 -14.98 -15.57
C LEU A 18 22.01 -14.39 -15.64
N PRO A 19 22.31 -13.51 -16.61
CA PRO A 19 23.62 -12.85 -16.70
C PRO A 19 23.92 -12.07 -15.42
N GLY A 20 25.12 -12.22 -14.85
CA GLY A 20 25.52 -11.55 -13.62
C GLY A 20 24.90 -12.13 -12.34
N TYR A 21 24.25 -13.31 -12.42
CA TYR A 21 23.76 -13.98 -11.22
C TYR A 21 24.89 -14.37 -10.28
N GLU A 22 24.75 -13.95 -9.03
CA GLU A 22 25.66 -14.34 -7.95
C GLU A 22 24.93 -15.32 -7.03
N TYR A 23 25.55 -16.46 -6.78
CA TYR A 23 25.06 -17.41 -5.79
C TYR A 23 25.02 -16.78 -4.39
N ARG A 24 23.89 -16.92 -3.71
CA ARG A 24 23.64 -16.39 -2.36
C ARG A 24 23.12 -17.51 -1.47
N PRO A 25 23.92 -17.97 -0.49
CA PRO A 25 23.47 -19.01 0.43
C PRO A 25 22.23 -18.60 1.23
N GLU A 26 22.06 -17.31 1.50
CA GLU A 26 20.89 -16.75 2.17
C GLU A 26 19.61 -16.96 1.35
N GLN A 27 19.69 -16.81 0.02
CA GLN A 27 18.57 -17.09 -0.88
C GLN A 27 18.16 -18.56 -0.83
N LEU A 28 19.15 -19.44 -0.86
CA LEU A 28 18.92 -20.90 -0.81
C LEU A 28 18.32 -21.32 0.53
N THR A 29 18.84 -20.77 1.64
CA THR A 29 18.28 -21.02 2.99
C THR A 29 16.81 -20.62 3.07
N LEU A 30 16.45 -19.42 2.58
CA LEU A 30 15.07 -18.97 2.55
C LEU A 30 14.21 -19.91 1.68
N ALA A 31 14.70 -20.32 0.51
CA ALA A 31 13.96 -21.19 -0.40
C ALA A 31 13.66 -22.55 0.22
N HIS A 32 14.61 -23.14 0.95
CA HIS A 32 14.41 -24.40 1.69
C HIS A 32 13.37 -24.25 2.81
N GLU A 33 13.41 -23.17 3.58
CA GLU A 33 12.41 -22.96 4.64
C GLU A 33 11.01 -22.68 4.07
N VAL A 34 10.91 -21.98 2.95
CA VAL A 34 9.63 -21.82 2.24
C VAL A 34 9.11 -23.19 1.76
N ALA A 35 9.97 -24.03 1.17
CA ALA A 35 9.57 -25.38 0.76
C ALA A 35 9.10 -26.21 1.95
N ARG A 36 9.84 -26.17 3.06
CA ARG A 36 9.45 -26.86 4.30
C ARG A 36 8.10 -26.37 4.81
N ALA A 37 7.83 -25.06 4.75
CA ALA A 37 6.53 -24.51 5.13
C ALA A 37 5.39 -25.08 4.26
N PHE A 38 5.61 -25.24 2.95
CA PHE A 38 4.66 -25.90 2.06
C PHE A 38 4.45 -27.39 2.40
N ASP A 39 5.54 -28.12 2.64
CA ASP A 39 5.47 -29.57 2.91
C ASP A 39 4.82 -29.88 4.26
N GLU A 40 5.18 -29.12 5.30
CA GLU A 40 4.72 -29.32 6.68
C GLU A 40 3.43 -28.54 7.01
N ARG A 41 2.87 -27.81 6.06
CA ARG A 41 1.64 -27.04 6.22
C ARG A 41 1.67 -26.13 7.44
N ARG A 42 2.62 -25.18 7.45
CA ARG A 42 2.83 -24.27 8.58
C ARG A 42 2.93 -22.81 8.15
N MET A 43 2.82 -21.93 9.12
CA MET A 43 3.09 -20.50 8.94
C MET A 43 4.59 -20.24 8.99
N LEU A 44 5.11 -19.43 8.06
CA LEU A 44 6.49 -18.98 8.04
C LEU A 44 6.55 -17.45 8.07
N VAL A 45 7.27 -16.90 9.04
CA VAL A 45 7.64 -15.48 9.08
C VAL A 45 9.12 -15.35 8.77
N ALA A 46 9.45 -14.83 7.60
CA ALA A 46 10.81 -14.77 7.09
C ALA A 46 11.26 -13.33 6.84
N GLU A 47 12.23 -12.86 7.62
CA GLU A 47 12.95 -11.63 7.31
C GLU A 47 14.16 -11.95 6.46
N ALA A 48 14.23 -11.41 5.26
CA ALA A 48 15.37 -11.55 4.38
C ALA A 48 15.83 -10.17 3.91
N GLY A 49 17.02 -9.77 4.28
CA GLY A 49 17.57 -8.43 4.00
C GLY A 49 17.55 -8.09 2.51
N THR A 50 17.69 -6.80 2.19
CA THR A 50 17.80 -6.35 0.80
C THR A 50 18.94 -7.07 0.08
N GLY A 51 18.75 -7.36 -1.20
CA GLY A 51 19.75 -8.05 -2.03
C GLY A 51 19.79 -9.58 -1.91
N THR A 52 19.03 -10.21 -1.01
CA THR A 52 18.99 -11.68 -0.89
C THR A 52 18.31 -12.39 -2.06
N GLY A 53 17.52 -11.69 -2.88
CA GLY A 53 16.75 -12.31 -3.96
C GLY A 53 15.49 -13.03 -3.47
N LYS A 54 14.78 -12.42 -2.50
CA LYS A 54 13.54 -12.92 -1.88
C LYS A 54 12.54 -13.48 -2.87
N THR A 55 12.30 -12.75 -3.96
CA THR A 55 11.29 -13.11 -4.96
C THR A 55 11.49 -14.53 -5.51
N LEU A 56 12.67 -14.83 -5.99
CA LEU A 56 12.98 -16.18 -6.50
C LEU A 56 13.04 -17.21 -5.38
N ALA A 57 13.46 -16.82 -4.16
CA ALA A 57 13.52 -17.71 -3.03
C ALA A 57 12.15 -18.22 -2.55
N TYR A 58 11.05 -17.47 -2.75
CA TYR A 58 9.71 -17.98 -2.48
C TYR A 58 8.98 -18.49 -3.74
N LEU A 59 9.24 -17.94 -4.92
CA LEU A 59 8.58 -18.38 -6.15
C LEU A 59 9.00 -19.77 -6.59
N VAL A 60 10.30 -20.09 -6.51
CA VAL A 60 10.81 -21.41 -6.93
C VAL A 60 10.14 -22.53 -6.12
N PRO A 61 10.16 -22.53 -4.77
CA PRO A 61 9.44 -23.56 -4.01
C PRO A 61 7.92 -23.50 -4.20
N ALA A 62 7.32 -22.32 -4.37
CA ALA A 62 5.89 -22.21 -4.66
C ALA A 62 5.51 -22.94 -5.95
N VAL A 63 6.27 -22.75 -7.03
CA VAL A 63 6.06 -23.45 -8.32
C VAL A 63 6.35 -24.95 -8.18
N LEU A 64 7.45 -25.33 -7.52
CA LEU A 64 7.84 -26.74 -7.37
C LEU A 64 6.88 -27.53 -6.46
N SER A 65 6.13 -26.86 -5.57
CA SER A 65 5.15 -27.49 -4.70
C SER A 65 3.98 -28.14 -5.45
N GLY A 66 3.71 -27.74 -6.70
CA GLY A 66 2.56 -28.16 -7.48
C GLY A 66 1.20 -27.69 -6.93
N ARG A 67 1.20 -26.88 -5.86
CA ARG A 67 -0.01 -26.33 -5.23
C ARG A 67 -0.45 -25.06 -5.93
N ARG A 68 -1.73 -24.72 -5.79
CA ARG A 68 -2.19 -23.38 -6.18
C ARG A 68 -1.86 -22.37 -5.11
N VAL A 69 -0.96 -21.45 -5.45
CA VAL A 69 -0.44 -20.44 -4.54
C VAL A 69 -0.89 -19.04 -4.96
N VAL A 70 -1.42 -18.28 -4.01
CA VAL A 70 -1.62 -16.83 -4.19
C VAL A 70 -0.38 -16.10 -3.69
N VAL A 71 0.22 -15.29 -4.57
CA VAL A 71 1.30 -14.36 -4.19
C VAL A 71 0.72 -12.97 -4.10
N SER A 72 0.67 -12.45 -2.88
CA SER A 72 0.16 -11.11 -2.58
C SER A 72 1.32 -10.15 -2.33
N THR A 73 1.34 -9.01 -3.02
CA THR A 73 2.40 -7.98 -2.89
C THR A 73 1.83 -6.65 -2.43
N ALA A 74 2.68 -5.75 -1.93
CA ALA A 74 2.23 -4.46 -1.42
C ALA A 74 1.76 -3.49 -2.53
N THR A 75 2.41 -3.50 -3.71
CA THR A 75 2.19 -2.49 -4.76
C THR A 75 1.94 -3.08 -6.14
N LYS A 76 1.29 -2.28 -7.01
CA LYS A 76 1.06 -2.67 -8.42
C LYS A 76 2.37 -2.86 -9.18
N ASN A 77 3.39 -2.05 -8.93
CA ASN A 77 4.69 -2.17 -9.60
C ASN A 77 5.37 -3.50 -9.27
N LEU A 78 5.28 -3.97 -8.02
CA LEU A 78 5.79 -5.28 -7.63
C LEU A 78 5.00 -6.42 -8.28
N GLN A 79 3.66 -6.27 -8.40
CA GLN A 79 2.85 -7.22 -9.15
C GLN A 79 3.30 -7.33 -10.61
N ASP A 80 3.49 -6.19 -11.28
CA ASP A 80 3.90 -6.13 -12.68
C ASP A 80 5.31 -6.70 -12.87
N GLN A 81 6.25 -6.42 -11.95
CA GLN A 81 7.59 -7.03 -11.97
C GLN A 81 7.52 -8.56 -11.82
N LEU A 82 6.78 -9.06 -10.85
CA LEU A 82 6.59 -10.48 -10.60
C LEU A 82 6.04 -11.19 -11.84
N PHE A 83 5.00 -10.61 -12.43
CA PHE A 83 4.27 -11.23 -13.52
C PHE A 83 4.99 -11.14 -14.87
N HIS A 84 5.61 -9.99 -15.18
CA HIS A 84 6.21 -9.76 -16.49
C HIS A 84 7.71 -10.05 -16.55
N LYS A 85 8.39 -10.24 -15.40
CA LYS A 85 9.82 -10.49 -15.34
C LYS A 85 10.17 -11.80 -14.65
N ASP A 86 9.73 -11.97 -13.40
CA ASP A 86 10.21 -13.08 -12.56
C ASP A 86 9.54 -14.41 -12.95
N LEU A 87 8.24 -14.46 -13.17
CA LEU A 87 7.53 -15.67 -13.60
C LEU A 87 7.92 -16.13 -15.01
N PRO A 88 8.07 -15.26 -16.03
CA PRO A 88 8.63 -15.66 -17.32
C PRO A 88 10.07 -16.21 -17.22
N LEU A 89 10.91 -15.68 -16.34
CA LEU A 89 12.23 -16.25 -16.09
C LEU A 89 12.13 -17.70 -15.59
N LEU A 90 11.19 -18.01 -14.71
CA LEU A 90 10.99 -19.38 -14.22
C LEU A 90 10.47 -20.30 -15.33
N ARG A 91 9.49 -19.84 -16.11
CA ARG A 91 8.87 -20.62 -17.17
C ARG A 91 9.79 -20.81 -18.39
N ASP A 92 10.22 -19.69 -18.98
CA ASP A 92 10.90 -19.68 -20.28
C ASP A 92 12.42 -19.84 -20.11
N GLY A 93 13.00 -19.27 -19.06
CA GLY A 93 14.42 -19.33 -18.76
C GLY A 93 14.84 -20.64 -18.10
N LEU A 94 14.12 -21.07 -17.08
CA LEU A 94 14.48 -22.25 -16.28
C LEU A 94 13.71 -23.51 -16.68
N GLY A 95 12.73 -23.42 -17.56
CA GLY A 95 11.92 -24.54 -18.05
C GLY A 95 11.06 -25.18 -16.95
N LEU A 96 10.60 -24.38 -15.98
CA LEU A 96 9.69 -24.84 -14.95
C LEU A 96 8.24 -24.79 -15.46
N ASP A 97 7.46 -25.80 -15.12
CA ASP A 97 6.03 -25.83 -15.46
C ASP A 97 5.27 -24.88 -14.52
N VAL A 98 5.01 -23.67 -15.01
CA VAL A 98 4.28 -22.64 -14.26
C VAL A 98 3.25 -21.96 -15.16
N SER A 99 2.00 -22.02 -14.73
CA SER A 99 0.92 -21.19 -15.24
C SER A 99 0.61 -20.09 -14.22
N ALA A 100 0.54 -18.84 -14.69
CA ALA A 100 0.37 -17.70 -13.81
C ALA A 100 -0.66 -16.70 -14.35
N THR A 101 -1.42 -16.08 -13.45
CA THR A 101 -2.35 -14.99 -13.78
C THR A 101 -2.18 -13.82 -12.82
N LEU A 102 -2.10 -12.62 -13.38
CA LEU A 102 -2.12 -11.37 -12.62
C LEU A 102 -3.56 -10.89 -12.51
N VAL A 103 -4.07 -10.78 -11.29
CA VAL A 103 -5.41 -10.31 -11.02
C VAL A 103 -5.35 -8.94 -10.32
N LYS A 104 -6.00 -7.95 -10.92
CA LYS A 104 -6.17 -6.60 -10.38
C LYS A 104 -7.63 -6.37 -10.00
N GLY A 105 -7.91 -5.35 -9.17
CA GLY A 105 -9.28 -4.96 -8.84
C GLY A 105 -10.08 -4.54 -10.08
N ARG A 106 -11.40 -4.77 -10.07
CA ARG A 106 -12.31 -4.52 -11.21
C ARG A 106 -12.20 -3.12 -11.82
N ALA A 107 -11.95 -2.10 -11.00
CA ALA A 107 -11.79 -0.71 -11.46
C ALA A 107 -10.56 -0.50 -12.39
N ASN A 108 -9.68 -1.49 -12.51
CA ASN A 108 -8.56 -1.45 -13.46
C ASN A 108 -8.94 -2.00 -14.85
N TYR A 109 -10.12 -2.57 -15.01
CA TYR A 109 -10.55 -3.18 -16.27
C TYR A 109 -11.72 -2.43 -16.90
N LEU A 110 -11.74 -2.44 -18.24
CA LEU A 110 -12.85 -1.95 -19.04
C LEU A 110 -14.11 -2.77 -18.77
N CYS A 111 -15.20 -2.10 -18.45
CA CYS A 111 -16.53 -2.69 -18.32
C CYS A 111 -17.30 -2.51 -19.63
N LEU A 112 -17.50 -3.58 -20.40
CA LEU A 112 -18.21 -3.53 -21.69
C LEU A 112 -19.64 -3.02 -21.56
N HIS A 113 -20.34 -3.38 -20.49
CA HIS A 113 -21.69 -2.89 -20.23
C HIS A 113 -21.73 -1.38 -20.01
N ARG A 114 -20.76 -0.82 -19.24
CA ARG A 114 -20.65 0.65 -19.05
C ARG A 114 -20.14 1.35 -20.30
N LEU A 115 -19.27 0.72 -21.09
CA LEU A 115 -18.78 1.25 -22.35
C LEU A 115 -19.92 1.50 -23.35
N GLU A 116 -20.84 0.53 -23.50
CA GLU A 116 -22.02 0.69 -24.38
C GLU A 116 -22.86 1.91 -23.97
N ARG A 117 -23.06 2.09 -22.67
CA ARG A 117 -23.81 3.26 -22.15
C ARG A 117 -23.05 4.56 -22.37
N ALA A 118 -21.74 4.57 -22.16
CA ALA A 118 -20.91 5.76 -22.33
C ALA A 118 -20.78 6.19 -23.79
N ARG A 119 -20.90 5.28 -24.75
CA ARG A 119 -20.91 5.60 -26.19
C ARG A 119 -22.05 6.54 -26.59
N SER A 120 -23.18 6.47 -25.89
CA SER A 120 -24.39 7.25 -26.18
C SER A 120 -24.52 8.56 -25.37
N GLY A 121 -23.62 8.81 -24.37
CA GLY A 121 -23.79 9.96 -23.50
C GLY A 121 -22.68 10.16 -22.45
N ALA A 122 -21.40 10.01 -22.83
CA ALA A 122 -20.30 10.32 -21.92
C ALA A 122 -20.30 11.80 -21.52
N LEU A 123 -20.24 12.06 -20.21
CA LEU A 123 -20.07 13.39 -19.66
C LEU A 123 -18.59 13.73 -19.59
N LEU A 124 -18.12 14.62 -20.45
CA LEU A 124 -16.74 15.05 -20.57
C LEU A 124 -16.66 16.56 -20.27
N ALA A 125 -15.75 16.95 -19.40
CA ALA A 125 -15.67 18.31 -18.89
C ALA A 125 -14.78 19.23 -19.75
N SER A 126 -13.89 18.67 -20.60
CA SER A 126 -12.97 19.42 -21.42
C SER A 126 -12.74 18.76 -22.79
N ARG A 127 -12.12 19.51 -23.69
CA ARG A 127 -11.68 18.99 -25.00
C ARG A 127 -10.61 17.92 -24.86
N GLU A 128 -9.69 18.08 -23.93
CA GLU A 128 -8.63 17.09 -23.65
C GLU A 128 -9.23 15.78 -23.13
N GLU A 129 -10.27 15.86 -22.29
CA GLU A 129 -11.02 14.67 -21.87
C GLU A 129 -11.72 13.98 -23.06
N ALA A 130 -12.25 14.73 -24.00
CA ALA A 130 -12.88 14.18 -25.20
C ALA A 130 -11.87 13.48 -26.11
N GLU A 131 -10.68 14.06 -26.28
CA GLU A 131 -9.58 13.45 -27.03
C GLU A 131 -9.09 12.15 -26.36
N ALA A 132 -8.86 12.18 -25.03
CA ALA A 132 -8.50 11.00 -24.26
C ALA A 132 -9.58 9.91 -24.29
N PHE A 133 -10.86 10.29 -24.26
CA PHE A 133 -11.97 9.35 -24.37
C PHE A 133 -12.05 8.72 -25.78
N SER A 134 -11.78 9.48 -26.82
CA SER A 134 -11.69 8.95 -28.19
C SER A 134 -10.56 7.91 -28.34
N LEU A 135 -9.38 8.18 -27.75
CA LEU A 135 -8.29 7.20 -27.69
C LEU A 135 -8.70 5.92 -26.95
N LEU A 136 -9.43 6.08 -25.83
CA LEU A 136 -9.97 4.95 -25.07
C LEU A 136 -10.92 4.10 -25.92
N LEU A 137 -11.83 4.73 -26.66
CA LEU A 137 -12.77 4.01 -27.56
C LEU A 137 -12.03 3.20 -28.62
N GLY A 138 -11.02 3.80 -29.27
CA GLY A 138 -10.21 3.12 -30.28
C GLY A 138 -9.37 1.96 -29.70
N TRP A 139 -8.92 2.08 -28.46
CA TRP A 139 -8.24 0.99 -27.75
C TRP A 139 -9.22 -0.12 -27.34
N ALA A 140 -10.41 0.23 -26.88
CA ALA A 140 -11.44 -0.72 -26.47
C ALA A 140 -11.82 -1.75 -27.57
N GLU A 141 -11.64 -1.39 -28.83
CA GLU A 141 -11.89 -2.29 -29.96
C GLU A 141 -10.77 -3.29 -30.23
N ARG A 142 -9.55 -3.07 -29.63
CA ARG A 142 -8.35 -3.86 -29.93
C ARG A 142 -7.80 -4.59 -28.71
N THR A 143 -8.18 -4.16 -27.50
CA THR A 143 -7.64 -4.77 -26.29
C THR A 143 -8.14 -6.21 -26.10
N GLU A 144 -7.23 -7.09 -25.73
CA GLU A 144 -7.53 -8.47 -25.37
C GLU A 144 -7.73 -8.64 -23.86
N THR A 145 -7.10 -7.79 -23.04
CA THR A 145 -7.14 -7.89 -21.58
C THR A 145 -8.11 -6.92 -20.93
N GLY A 146 -8.38 -5.78 -21.58
CA GLY A 146 -9.15 -4.69 -21.02
C GLY A 146 -8.47 -3.96 -19.85
N ASP A 147 -7.17 -4.22 -19.59
CA ASP A 147 -6.44 -3.59 -18.48
C ASP A 147 -6.07 -2.14 -18.82
N ARG A 148 -6.47 -1.20 -17.95
CA ARG A 148 -6.13 0.22 -18.05
C ARG A 148 -4.62 0.47 -18.20
N ALA A 149 -3.78 -0.43 -17.70
CA ALA A 149 -2.33 -0.29 -17.78
C ALA A 149 -1.78 -0.30 -19.23
N GLU A 150 -2.57 -0.81 -20.20
CA GLU A 150 -2.25 -0.71 -21.63
C GLU A 150 -2.38 0.70 -22.20
N LEU A 151 -3.04 1.61 -21.45
CA LEU A 151 -3.33 2.98 -21.86
C LEU A 151 -2.50 4.00 -21.07
N HIS A 152 -1.86 4.92 -21.76
CA HIS A 152 -1.24 6.10 -21.17
C HIS A 152 -2.27 7.22 -21.02
N LEU A 153 -3.19 7.08 -20.05
CA LEU A 153 -4.18 8.09 -19.75
C LEU A 153 -3.67 9.06 -18.68
N PRO A 154 -4.09 10.33 -18.73
CA PRO A 154 -3.81 11.30 -17.67
C PRO A 154 -4.23 10.77 -16.29
N GLU A 155 -3.46 11.09 -15.25
CA GLU A 155 -3.84 10.77 -13.88
C GLU A 155 -5.17 11.48 -13.54
N GLY A 156 -6.11 10.74 -12.92
CA GLY A 156 -7.43 11.32 -12.60
C GLY A 156 -8.42 11.43 -13.76
N PHE A 157 -8.11 10.92 -14.95
CA PHE A 157 -9.01 10.98 -16.10
C PHE A 157 -10.42 10.47 -15.76
N ALA A 158 -11.38 11.41 -15.71
CA ALA A 158 -12.75 11.16 -15.27
C ALA A 158 -13.52 10.20 -16.21
N GLY A 159 -13.17 10.19 -17.50
CA GLY A 159 -13.76 9.30 -18.49
C GLY A 159 -13.57 7.81 -18.18
N TRP A 160 -12.46 7.41 -17.50
CA TRP A 160 -12.27 6.03 -17.08
C TRP A 160 -13.33 5.54 -16.09
N ARG A 161 -13.78 6.40 -15.18
CA ARG A 161 -14.84 6.06 -14.22
C ARG A 161 -16.18 5.77 -14.90
N GLN A 162 -16.40 6.29 -16.08
CA GLN A 162 -17.64 6.07 -16.85
C GLN A 162 -17.66 4.70 -17.53
N VAL A 163 -16.50 4.12 -17.83
CA VAL A 163 -16.35 2.85 -18.53
C VAL A 163 -15.77 1.72 -17.66
N SER A 164 -15.50 1.96 -16.39
CA SER A 164 -15.06 0.96 -15.40
C SER A 164 -16.13 0.74 -14.34
N THR A 165 -15.98 -0.28 -13.51
CA THR A 165 -16.93 -0.56 -12.42
C THR A 165 -16.22 -1.03 -11.16
N THR A 166 -16.83 -0.78 -10.01
CA THR A 166 -16.43 -1.32 -8.72
C THR A 166 -17.10 -2.68 -8.46
N PRO A 167 -16.66 -3.47 -7.46
CA PRO A 167 -17.37 -4.69 -7.07
C PRO A 167 -18.85 -4.46 -6.77
N GLU A 168 -19.17 -3.36 -6.10
CA GLU A 168 -20.52 -2.98 -5.70
C GLU A 168 -21.40 -2.63 -6.90
N GLY A 169 -20.83 -1.98 -7.93
CA GLY A 169 -21.52 -1.58 -9.16
C GLY A 169 -21.62 -2.67 -10.23
N CYS A 170 -20.98 -3.82 -10.02
CA CYS A 170 -20.98 -4.90 -11.01
C CYS A 170 -22.23 -5.77 -10.92
N LEU A 171 -22.84 -6.08 -12.08
CA LEU A 171 -24.04 -6.91 -12.17
C LEU A 171 -23.76 -8.42 -12.03
N GLY A 172 -22.49 -8.84 -12.02
CA GLY A 172 -22.08 -10.23 -11.88
C GLY A 172 -22.61 -11.13 -13.01
N THR A 173 -23.10 -12.30 -12.68
CA THR A 173 -23.65 -13.28 -13.64
C THR A 173 -24.91 -12.79 -14.37
N ARG A 174 -25.59 -11.76 -13.83
CA ARG A 174 -26.76 -11.16 -14.46
C ARG A 174 -26.42 -10.07 -15.50
N CYS A 175 -25.13 -9.79 -15.70
CA CYS A 175 -24.68 -8.79 -16.67
C CYS A 175 -24.90 -9.29 -18.10
N PRO A 176 -25.53 -8.50 -19.01
CA PRO A 176 -25.67 -8.88 -20.42
C PRO A 176 -24.34 -9.18 -21.12
N GLN A 177 -23.25 -8.53 -20.67
CA GLN A 177 -21.91 -8.70 -21.21
C GLN A 177 -21.05 -9.72 -20.41
N HIS A 178 -21.67 -10.61 -19.60
CA HIS A 178 -20.96 -11.52 -18.69
C HIS A 178 -19.95 -12.43 -19.42
N GLU A 179 -20.33 -13.03 -20.52
CA GLU A 179 -19.49 -13.97 -21.28
C GLU A 179 -18.29 -13.27 -21.95
N ALA A 180 -18.49 -12.06 -22.46
CA ALA A 180 -17.46 -11.26 -23.09
C ALA A 180 -16.59 -10.47 -22.08
N CYS A 181 -17.01 -10.42 -20.81
CA CYS A 181 -16.39 -9.60 -19.76
C CYS A 181 -14.92 -9.97 -19.53
N PHE A 182 -14.04 -8.99 -19.59
CA PHE A 182 -12.60 -9.18 -19.33
C PHE A 182 -12.32 -9.75 -17.94
N VAL A 183 -13.02 -9.30 -16.91
CA VAL A 183 -12.88 -9.83 -15.54
C VAL A 183 -13.37 -11.28 -15.44
N THR A 184 -14.44 -11.66 -16.15
CA THR A 184 -14.92 -13.06 -16.18
C THR A 184 -13.89 -13.95 -16.85
N ARG A 185 -13.32 -13.54 -18.00
CA ARG A 185 -12.25 -14.29 -18.69
C ARG A 185 -11.01 -14.42 -17.82
N LEU A 186 -10.60 -13.32 -17.17
CA LEU A 186 -9.46 -13.33 -16.26
C LEU A 186 -9.64 -14.30 -15.09
N ARG A 187 -10.86 -14.40 -14.53
CA ARG A 187 -11.17 -15.37 -13.47
C ARG A 187 -11.04 -16.81 -13.95
N LYS A 188 -11.55 -17.12 -15.13
CA LYS A 188 -11.38 -18.45 -15.76
C LYS A 188 -9.91 -18.80 -15.98
N GLN A 189 -9.09 -17.82 -16.38
CA GLN A 189 -7.63 -18.00 -16.50
C GLN A 189 -6.97 -18.25 -15.14
N ALA A 190 -7.36 -17.48 -14.11
CA ALA A 190 -6.83 -17.66 -12.75
C ALA A 190 -7.19 -19.03 -12.16
N GLU A 191 -8.38 -19.56 -12.47
CA GLU A 191 -8.80 -20.93 -12.08
C GLU A 191 -7.92 -22.02 -12.71
N ALA A 192 -7.36 -21.77 -13.89
CA ALA A 192 -6.43 -22.67 -14.56
C ALA A 192 -4.97 -22.49 -14.14
N SER A 193 -4.66 -21.45 -13.36
CA SER A 193 -3.30 -21.09 -12.99
C SER A 193 -2.83 -21.73 -11.68
N THR A 194 -1.55 -22.10 -11.63
CA THR A 194 -0.89 -22.58 -10.40
C THR A 194 -0.46 -21.43 -9.50
N VAL A 195 -0.08 -20.27 -10.09
CA VAL A 195 0.29 -19.07 -9.35
C VAL A 195 -0.65 -17.93 -9.71
N VAL A 196 -1.26 -17.31 -8.70
CA VAL A 196 -2.12 -16.13 -8.87
C VAL A 196 -1.47 -14.95 -8.16
N VAL A 197 -1.14 -13.90 -8.91
CA VAL A 197 -0.50 -12.70 -8.39
C VAL A 197 -1.56 -11.62 -8.13
N VAL A 198 -1.57 -11.08 -6.91
CA VAL A 198 -2.51 -10.03 -6.47
C VAL A 198 -1.80 -8.98 -5.62
N ASN A 199 -2.48 -7.87 -5.32
CA ASN A 199 -2.03 -6.99 -4.22
C ASN A 199 -2.77 -7.31 -2.92
N HIS A 200 -2.23 -6.83 -1.79
CA HIS A 200 -2.81 -7.07 -0.46
C HIS A 200 -4.28 -6.63 -0.37
N ALA A 201 -4.62 -5.47 -0.94
CA ALA A 201 -5.99 -4.97 -0.93
C ALA A 201 -6.98 -5.92 -1.63
N LEU A 202 -6.61 -6.47 -2.79
CA LEU A 202 -7.45 -7.43 -3.51
C LEU A 202 -7.53 -8.78 -2.78
N PHE A 203 -6.43 -9.21 -2.15
CA PHE A 203 -6.41 -10.42 -1.32
C PHE A 203 -7.40 -10.28 -0.16
N PHE A 204 -7.39 -9.17 0.58
CA PHE A 204 -8.34 -8.94 1.65
C PHE A 204 -9.78 -8.78 1.16
N ALA A 205 -9.97 -8.21 -0.03
CA ALA A 205 -11.28 -8.16 -0.68
C ALA A 205 -11.85 -9.55 -0.94
N ASP A 206 -11.00 -10.47 -1.43
CA ASP A 206 -11.37 -11.87 -1.60
C ASP A 206 -11.71 -12.54 -0.27
N LEU A 207 -10.88 -12.34 0.73
CA LEU A 207 -11.04 -12.92 2.06
C LEU A 207 -12.36 -12.51 2.71
N ALA A 208 -12.77 -11.24 2.60
CA ALA A 208 -14.03 -10.74 3.14
C ALA A 208 -15.26 -11.34 2.43
N VAL A 209 -15.19 -11.52 1.09
CA VAL A 209 -16.28 -12.14 0.32
C VAL A 209 -16.47 -13.60 0.71
N ARG A 210 -15.36 -14.35 0.90
CA ARG A 210 -15.41 -15.77 1.27
C ARG A 210 -15.99 -16.02 2.65
N THR A 211 -15.76 -15.11 3.58
CA THR A 211 -16.06 -15.29 5.02
C THR A 211 -17.20 -14.41 5.52
N GLY A 212 -17.78 -13.56 4.66
CA GLY A 212 -18.87 -12.64 5.00
C GLY A 212 -20.23 -13.31 5.15
N ARG A 213 -21.23 -12.57 5.65
CA ARG A 213 -22.63 -12.99 5.68
C ARG A 213 -23.12 -13.19 4.24
N GLY A 214 -23.36 -14.43 3.84
CA GLY A 214 -23.68 -14.80 2.46
C GLY A 214 -22.46 -15.28 1.69
N ALA A 215 -21.55 -16.01 2.36
CA ALA A 215 -20.34 -16.60 1.81
C ALA A 215 -20.57 -17.11 0.39
N GLY A 216 -19.99 -16.39 -0.59
CA GLY A 216 -20.05 -16.69 -2.02
C GLY A 216 -18.71 -17.19 -2.53
N GLU A 217 -18.66 -17.52 -3.80
CA GLU A 217 -17.39 -17.74 -4.47
C GLU A 217 -16.57 -16.46 -4.42
N GLY A 218 -15.32 -16.53 -3.90
CA GLY A 218 -14.41 -15.41 -3.79
C GLY A 218 -14.11 -14.74 -5.14
N VAL A 219 -13.35 -13.68 -5.11
CA VAL A 219 -12.82 -13.00 -6.30
C VAL A 219 -11.72 -13.83 -6.95
N LEU A 220 -10.92 -14.52 -6.12
CA LEU A 220 -9.82 -15.40 -6.51
C LEU A 220 -10.29 -16.87 -6.61
N PRO A 221 -9.60 -17.74 -7.34
CA PRO A 221 -9.86 -19.17 -7.31
C PRO A 221 -9.58 -19.75 -5.90
N ARG A 222 -9.94 -21.00 -5.66
CA ARG A 222 -9.51 -21.69 -4.44
C ARG A 222 -8.00 -21.85 -4.45
N TYR A 223 -7.34 -21.55 -3.36
CA TYR A 223 -5.89 -21.65 -3.16
C TYR A 223 -5.57 -22.45 -1.90
N GLU A 224 -4.39 -23.07 -1.90
CA GLU A 224 -3.94 -23.95 -0.82
C GLU A 224 -2.87 -23.27 0.04
N ALA A 225 -2.21 -22.25 -0.50
CA ALA A 225 -1.20 -21.51 0.21
C ALA A 225 -1.16 -20.05 -0.24
N VAL A 226 -0.64 -19.19 0.63
CA VAL A 226 -0.46 -17.75 0.37
C VAL A 226 0.96 -17.33 0.71
N VAL A 227 1.56 -16.52 -0.17
CA VAL A 227 2.81 -15.81 0.10
C VAL A 227 2.51 -14.32 0.13
N PHE A 228 2.77 -13.68 1.27
CA PHE A 228 2.74 -12.22 1.39
C PHE A 228 4.15 -11.67 1.23
N ASP A 229 4.40 -10.99 0.12
CA ASP A 229 5.64 -10.26 -0.13
C ASP A 229 5.50 -8.81 0.32
N GLU A 230 6.54 -8.25 0.92
CA GLU A 230 6.55 -6.99 1.65
C GLU A 230 5.48 -6.97 2.77
N ALA A 231 5.44 -8.07 3.53
CA ALA A 231 4.43 -8.32 4.56
C ALA A 231 4.43 -7.30 5.72
N HIS A 232 5.44 -6.45 5.84
CA HIS A 232 5.50 -5.38 6.84
C HIS A 232 4.30 -4.41 6.76
N GLY A 233 3.72 -4.18 5.57
CA GLY A 233 2.54 -3.34 5.37
C GLY A 233 1.20 -4.07 5.50
N LEU A 234 1.21 -5.34 5.92
CA LEU A 234 0.01 -6.17 5.87
C LEU A 234 -1.06 -5.72 6.87
N GLU A 235 -0.65 -5.30 8.08
CA GLU A 235 -1.58 -4.80 9.09
C GLU A 235 -2.32 -3.56 8.60
N ASP A 236 -1.61 -2.61 7.99
CA ASP A 236 -2.22 -1.39 7.46
C ASP A 236 -3.18 -1.69 6.32
N ALA A 237 -2.78 -2.56 5.38
CA ALA A 237 -3.64 -3.00 4.29
C ALA A 237 -4.91 -3.72 4.79
N ALA A 238 -4.79 -4.57 5.81
CA ALA A 238 -5.91 -5.24 6.45
C ALA A 238 -6.82 -4.25 7.20
N THR A 239 -6.23 -3.30 7.93
CA THR A 239 -6.96 -2.27 8.68
C THR A 239 -7.77 -1.37 7.73
N GLU A 240 -7.18 -0.94 6.62
CA GLU A 240 -7.88 -0.16 5.61
C GLU A 240 -9.03 -0.96 4.98
N PHE A 241 -8.79 -2.23 4.70
CA PHE A 241 -9.78 -3.08 4.05
C PHE A 241 -10.96 -3.48 4.96
N PHE A 242 -10.68 -3.88 6.21
CA PHE A 242 -11.72 -4.21 7.19
C PHE A 242 -12.40 -2.96 7.77
N GLY A 243 -11.90 -1.79 7.43
CA GLY A 243 -12.49 -0.51 7.78
C GLY A 243 -13.70 -0.17 6.90
N THR A 244 -14.45 0.82 7.35
CA THR A 244 -15.58 1.42 6.65
C THR A 244 -15.26 2.85 6.26
N THR A 245 -15.55 3.23 5.01
CA THR A 245 -15.36 4.60 4.52
C THR A 245 -16.61 5.10 3.82
N VAL A 246 -17.22 6.14 4.36
CA VAL A 246 -18.36 6.85 3.77
C VAL A 246 -17.89 8.22 3.29
N SER A 247 -18.16 8.56 2.03
CA SER A 247 -17.76 9.82 1.41
C SER A 247 -18.83 10.39 0.47
N SER A 248 -18.78 11.69 0.22
CA SER A 248 -19.67 12.35 -0.75
C SER A 248 -19.64 11.69 -2.14
N HIS A 249 -18.46 11.22 -2.56
CA HIS A 249 -18.30 10.57 -3.86
C HIS A 249 -19.13 9.29 -4.03
N ARG A 250 -19.35 8.53 -2.97
CA ARG A 250 -20.17 7.31 -3.04
C ARG A 250 -21.64 7.64 -3.27
N PHE A 251 -22.13 8.76 -2.72
CA PHE A 251 -23.48 9.26 -2.99
C PHE A 251 -23.61 9.80 -4.42
N GLU A 252 -22.60 10.52 -4.90
CA GLU A 252 -22.54 10.99 -6.27
C GLU A 252 -22.62 9.85 -7.28
N GLU A 253 -21.84 8.79 -7.05
CA GLU A 253 -21.82 7.60 -7.90
C GLU A 253 -23.17 6.86 -7.86
N LEU A 254 -23.72 6.62 -6.66
CA LEU A 254 -25.01 5.95 -6.48
C LEU A 254 -26.15 6.71 -7.19
N THR A 255 -26.22 8.02 -6.99
CA THR A 255 -27.30 8.85 -7.57
C THR A 255 -27.16 9.01 -9.08
N ARG A 256 -25.96 9.16 -9.60
CA ARG A 256 -25.67 9.16 -11.04
C ARG A 256 -26.09 7.83 -11.69
N ASP A 257 -25.73 6.71 -11.07
CA ASP A 257 -26.10 5.38 -11.58
C ASP A 257 -27.61 5.17 -11.52
N ALA A 258 -28.30 5.72 -10.50
CA ALA A 258 -29.76 5.67 -10.39
C ALA A 258 -30.45 6.47 -11.51
N LEU A 259 -29.97 7.68 -11.82
CA LEU A 259 -30.50 8.50 -12.92
C LEU A 259 -30.34 7.84 -14.29
N ALA A 260 -29.39 6.94 -14.43
CA ALA A 260 -29.11 6.25 -15.68
C ALA A 260 -29.62 4.79 -15.69
N ALA A 261 -30.30 4.30 -14.65
CA ALA A 261 -30.66 2.89 -14.51
C ALA A 261 -31.81 2.46 -15.41
N LEU A 262 -32.74 3.35 -15.68
CA LEU A 262 -33.92 3.09 -16.53
C LEU A 262 -33.91 3.97 -17.78
N PRO A 263 -34.44 3.48 -18.92
CA PRO A 263 -34.62 4.29 -20.11
C PRO A 263 -35.68 5.38 -19.87
N ALA A 264 -35.57 6.51 -20.59
CA ALA A 264 -36.51 7.65 -20.46
C ALA A 264 -37.97 7.27 -20.74
N SER A 265 -38.21 6.19 -21.47
CA SER A 265 -39.55 5.71 -21.82
C SER A 265 -40.18 4.84 -20.72
N ASP A 266 -39.46 4.50 -19.65
CA ASP A 266 -39.99 3.69 -18.55
C ASP A 266 -40.79 4.61 -17.59
N ASP A 267 -42.04 4.24 -17.28
CA ASP A 267 -42.90 5.02 -16.40
C ASP A 267 -42.34 5.24 -14.99
N ARG A 268 -41.46 4.36 -14.54
CA ARG A 268 -40.79 4.42 -13.23
C ARG A 268 -39.63 5.43 -13.18
N THR A 269 -39.13 5.87 -14.35
CA THR A 269 -37.95 6.75 -14.44
C THR A 269 -38.17 8.07 -13.70
N GLY A 270 -39.37 8.64 -13.78
CA GLY A 270 -39.72 9.89 -13.08
C GLY A 270 -39.56 9.77 -11.55
N LEU A 271 -40.08 8.69 -10.96
CA LEU A 271 -39.99 8.46 -9.51
C LEU A 271 -38.57 8.13 -9.08
N LEU A 272 -37.87 7.28 -9.82
CA LEU A 272 -36.47 6.94 -9.54
C LEU A 272 -35.56 8.16 -9.58
N SER A 273 -35.77 9.03 -10.60
CA SER A 273 -35.03 10.28 -10.72
C SER A 273 -35.32 11.23 -9.57
N ALA A 274 -36.58 11.36 -9.16
CA ALA A 274 -36.96 12.21 -8.01
C ALA A 274 -36.30 11.70 -6.71
N LEU A 275 -36.28 10.36 -6.47
CA LEU A 275 -35.61 9.77 -5.32
C LEU A 275 -34.08 10.00 -5.37
N ALA A 276 -33.45 9.83 -6.52
CA ALA A 276 -32.01 10.04 -6.69
C ALA A 276 -31.64 11.52 -6.43
N VAL A 277 -32.39 12.46 -6.99
CA VAL A 277 -32.18 13.89 -6.76
C VAL A 277 -32.39 14.27 -5.29
N LYS A 278 -33.41 13.70 -4.63
CA LYS A 278 -33.64 13.91 -3.20
C LYS A 278 -32.46 13.40 -2.36
N VAL A 279 -32.00 12.16 -2.59
CA VAL A 279 -30.85 11.59 -1.87
C VAL A 279 -29.60 12.45 -2.09
N ARG A 280 -29.38 12.93 -3.32
CA ARG A 280 -28.25 13.81 -3.65
C ARG A 280 -28.30 15.11 -2.84
N ALA A 281 -29.42 15.80 -2.84
CA ALA A 281 -29.58 17.06 -2.12
C ALA A 281 -29.41 16.88 -0.60
N GLN A 282 -29.94 15.79 -0.04
CA GLN A 282 -29.76 15.45 1.37
C GLN A 282 -28.31 15.14 1.74
N ALA A 283 -27.61 14.39 0.86
CA ALA A 283 -26.19 14.11 1.03
C ALA A 283 -25.34 15.39 0.95
N ASP A 284 -25.59 16.25 -0.04
CA ASP A 284 -24.86 17.51 -0.19
C ASP A 284 -25.04 18.38 1.07
N ALA A 285 -26.27 18.50 1.60
CA ALA A 285 -26.53 19.24 2.83
C ALA A 285 -25.79 18.65 4.05
N LEU A 286 -25.69 17.32 4.15
CA LEU A 286 -24.90 16.64 5.21
C LEU A 286 -23.40 16.97 5.07
N TRP A 287 -22.85 16.81 3.86
CA TRP A 287 -21.41 16.98 3.63
C TRP A 287 -20.96 18.45 3.71
N ASP A 288 -21.80 19.40 3.36
CA ASP A 288 -21.53 20.83 3.52
C ASP A 288 -21.49 21.26 5.02
N ALA A 289 -22.36 20.66 5.84
CA ALA A 289 -22.44 20.98 7.26
C ALA A 289 -21.39 20.21 8.10
N ALA A 290 -20.99 19.01 7.69
CA ALA A 290 -20.19 18.10 8.48
C ALA A 290 -18.82 18.66 8.93
N PRO A 291 -17.99 19.34 8.10
CA PRO A 291 -16.69 19.84 8.54
C PRO A 291 -16.78 20.78 9.75
N ARG A 292 -17.77 21.66 9.77
CA ARG A 292 -17.99 22.58 10.90
C ARG A 292 -18.56 21.87 12.12
N ALA A 293 -19.50 20.96 11.91
CA ALA A 293 -20.19 20.26 12.99
C ALA A 293 -19.24 19.34 13.77
N VAL A 294 -18.29 18.66 13.09
CA VAL A 294 -17.30 17.81 13.75
C VAL A 294 -16.05 18.57 14.23
N GLY A 295 -15.95 19.88 13.94
CA GLY A 295 -14.79 20.67 14.32
C GLY A 295 -13.52 20.30 13.57
N LEU A 296 -13.63 20.00 12.26
CA LEU A 296 -12.48 19.65 11.43
C LEU A 296 -11.53 20.85 11.34
N GLY A 297 -10.38 20.75 12.00
CA GLY A 297 -9.33 21.78 12.03
C GLY A 297 -8.31 21.64 10.91
N GLU A 298 -7.22 22.42 11.00
CA GLU A 298 -6.11 22.43 10.04
C GLU A 298 -5.40 21.06 9.90
N GLU A 299 -5.46 20.21 10.93
CA GLU A 299 -4.89 18.85 10.88
C GLU A 299 -5.65 17.90 9.96
N GLY A 300 -6.83 18.31 9.50
CA GLY A 300 -7.62 17.57 8.53
C GLY A 300 -8.24 16.27 9.05
N MET A 301 -8.11 15.96 10.37
CA MET A 301 -8.67 14.75 11.00
C MET A 301 -9.25 15.09 12.38
N VAL A 302 -10.39 14.47 12.69
CA VAL A 302 -10.99 14.57 14.04
C VAL A 302 -11.60 13.24 14.44
N ARG A 303 -11.30 12.78 15.64
CA ARG A 303 -11.85 11.53 16.19
C ARG A 303 -13.33 11.71 16.53
N LEU A 304 -14.14 10.74 16.09
CA LEU A 304 -15.56 10.68 16.39
C LEU A 304 -15.80 9.72 17.56
N ARG A 305 -16.74 10.10 18.44
CA ARG A 305 -17.23 9.32 19.58
C ARG A 305 -18.75 9.21 19.50
N PRO A 306 -19.40 8.34 20.26
CA PRO A 306 -20.86 8.33 20.34
C PRO A 306 -21.40 9.75 20.58
N GLY A 307 -22.33 10.18 19.74
CA GLY A 307 -22.90 11.53 19.79
C GLY A 307 -22.12 12.64 19.07
N SER A 308 -20.90 12.39 18.54
CA SER A 308 -20.13 13.42 17.82
C SER A 308 -20.86 13.98 16.58
N LEU A 309 -21.69 13.17 15.92
CA LEU A 309 -22.55 13.61 14.81
C LEU A 309 -23.94 14.07 15.24
N GLY A 310 -24.18 14.25 16.54
CA GLY A 310 -25.45 14.78 17.07
C GLY A 310 -25.91 16.11 16.46
N PRO A 311 -25.02 17.08 16.22
CA PRO A 311 -25.39 18.32 15.50
C PRO A 311 -25.88 18.10 14.07
N LEU A 312 -25.61 16.93 13.47
CA LEU A 312 -26.02 16.52 12.11
C LEU A 312 -27.11 15.44 12.11
N GLU A 313 -27.74 15.19 13.26
CA GLU A 313 -28.71 14.09 13.41
C GLU A 313 -29.86 14.21 12.40
N GLN A 314 -30.42 15.41 12.22
CA GLN A 314 -31.50 15.64 11.26
C GLN A 314 -31.07 15.39 9.83
N GLN A 315 -29.90 15.88 9.42
CA GLN A 315 -29.35 15.68 8.05
C GLN A 315 -29.03 14.20 7.82
N THR A 316 -28.40 13.55 8.79
CA THR A 316 -28.04 12.14 8.69
C THR A 316 -29.26 11.25 8.59
N GLN A 317 -30.29 11.52 9.42
CA GLN A 317 -31.55 10.78 9.41
C GLN A 317 -32.28 10.98 8.06
N ALA A 318 -32.29 12.19 7.53
CA ALA A 318 -32.88 12.45 6.21
C ALA A 318 -32.19 11.66 5.09
N VAL A 319 -30.83 11.58 5.13
CA VAL A 319 -30.07 10.77 4.18
C VAL A 319 -30.40 9.27 4.31
N LEU A 320 -30.48 8.75 5.53
CA LEU A 320 -30.82 7.34 5.79
C LEU A 320 -32.23 7.00 5.28
N GLU A 321 -33.21 7.88 5.51
CA GLU A 321 -34.57 7.71 4.98
C GLU A 321 -34.63 7.78 3.46
N GLY A 322 -33.84 8.70 2.87
CA GLY A 322 -33.70 8.81 1.41
C GLY A 322 -33.12 7.55 0.79
N LEU A 323 -32.02 7.02 1.36
CA LEU A 323 -31.40 5.76 0.93
C LEU A 323 -32.36 4.58 1.10
N GLY A 324 -33.08 4.52 2.21
CA GLY A 324 -34.10 3.48 2.46
C GLY A 324 -35.21 3.51 1.42
N SER A 325 -35.71 4.72 1.05
CA SER A 325 -36.72 4.92 0.02
C SER A 325 -36.21 4.51 -1.37
N LEU A 326 -34.97 4.88 -1.72
CA LEU A 326 -34.32 4.48 -2.98
C LEU A 326 -34.12 2.97 -3.04
N SER A 327 -33.64 2.36 -1.95
CA SER A 327 -33.45 0.91 -1.85
C SER A 327 -34.76 0.16 -1.96
N GLY A 328 -35.80 0.59 -1.24
CA GLY A 328 -37.12 -0.04 -1.29
C GLY A 328 -37.78 0.00 -2.67
N PHE A 329 -37.68 1.15 -3.36
CA PHE A 329 -38.15 1.29 -4.73
C PHE A 329 -37.40 0.35 -5.69
N ALA A 330 -36.09 0.32 -5.61
CA ALA A 330 -35.25 -0.46 -6.51
C ALA A 330 -35.31 -1.96 -6.26
N ALA A 331 -35.56 -2.41 -5.04
CA ALA A 331 -35.65 -3.83 -4.67
C ALA A 331 -36.86 -4.55 -5.30
N GLY A 332 -37.98 -3.80 -5.54
CA GLY A 332 -39.21 -4.34 -6.12
C GLY A 332 -39.18 -4.58 -7.63
N ALA A 333 -38.11 -4.20 -8.31
CA ALA A 333 -38.10 -4.03 -9.77
C ALA A 333 -37.36 -5.19 -10.41
N GLY A 334 -37.14 -6.24 -10.37
CA GLY A 334 -36.53 -7.41 -11.05
C GLY A 334 -35.30 -7.18 -11.96
N GLU A 335 -34.99 -5.96 -12.39
CA GLU A 335 -33.87 -5.63 -13.24
C GLU A 335 -32.53 -5.69 -12.47
N PRO A 336 -31.45 -6.23 -13.08
CA PRO A 336 -30.15 -6.36 -12.43
C PRO A 336 -29.57 -5.02 -11.94
N GLU A 337 -29.76 -3.95 -12.70
CA GLU A 337 -29.30 -2.61 -12.37
C GLU A 337 -29.99 -2.07 -11.11
N LEU A 338 -31.33 -2.20 -11.04
CA LEU A 338 -32.10 -1.75 -9.88
C LEU A 338 -31.80 -2.61 -8.65
N ALA A 339 -31.64 -3.92 -8.80
CA ALA A 339 -31.21 -4.79 -7.70
C ALA A 339 -29.82 -4.40 -7.17
N SER A 340 -28.89 -3.99 -8.04
CA SER A 340 -27.58 -3.47 -7.62
C SER A 340 -27.71 -2.14 -6.90
N LEU A 341 -28.57 -1.23 -7.38
CA LEU A 341 -28.85 0.04 -6.70
C LEU A 341 -29.46 -0.16 -5.32
N ALA A 342 -30.42 -1.06 -5.19
CA ALA A 342 -31.06 -1.38 -3.91
C ALA A 342 -30.05 -1.84 -2.88
N ARG A 343 -29.18 -2.77 -3.26
CA ARG A 343 -28.12 -3.30 -2.39
C ARG A 343 -27.15 -2.18 -1.99
N ARG A 344 -26.64 -1.40 -2.95
CA ARG A 344 -25.68 -0.29 -2.71
C ARG A 344 -26.26 0.80 -1.81
N ALA A 345 -27.53 1.15 -2.01
CA ALA A 345 -28.21 2.12 -1.15
C ALA A 345 -28.36 1.61 0.29
N SER A 346 -28.74 0.34 0.45
CA SER A 346 -28.85 -0.30 1.76
C SER A 346 -27.50 -0.41 2.47
N GLU A 347 -26.44 -0.84 1.78
CA GLU A 347 -25.07 -0.94 2.31
C GLU A 347 -24.55 0.44 2.74
N LEU A 348 -24.70 1.46 1.88
CA LEU A 348 -24.25 2.82 2.18
C LEU A 348 -25.00 3.41 3.38
N GLY A 349 -26.31 3.12 3.51
CA GLY A 349 -27.09 3.51 4.67
C GLY A 349 -26.61 2.83 5.97
N ALA A 350 -26.37 1.52 5.93
CA ALA A 350 -25.87 0.78 7.07
C ALA A 350 -24.46 1.26 7.52
N GLU A 351 -23.59 1.54 6.56
CA GLU A 351 -22.25 2.06 6.84
C GLU A 351 -22.29 3.48 7.43
N LEU A 352 -23.14 4.36 6.90
CA LEU A 352 -23.33 5.70 7.45
C LEU A 352 -23.86 5.63 8.90
N ASP A 353 -24.85 4.78 9.17
CA ASP A 353 -25.41 4.59 10.51
C ASP A 353 -24.37 3.97 11.47
N PHE A 354 -23.55 3.04 11.00
CA PHE A 354 -22.44 2.47 11.77
C PHE A 354 -21.43 3.53 12.22
N VAL A 355 -20.98 4.39 11.29
CA VAL A 355 -20.06 5.47 11.63
C VAL A 355 -20.72 6.54 12.49
N ARG A 356 -22.01 6.85 12.24
CA ARG A 356 -22.78 7.81 13.05
C ARG A 356 -22.89 7.41 14.50
N ARG A 357 -23.19 6.15 14.78
CA ARG A 357 -23.33 5.64 16.15
C ARG A 357 -22.00 5.61 16.89
N ALA A 358 -20.92 5.20 16.21
CA ALA A 358 -19.58 5.09 16.77
C ALA A 358 -19.52 4.26 18.08
N GLU A 359 -20.32 3.18 18.19
CA GLU A 359 -20.54 2.42 19.44
C GLU A 359 -19.66 1.18 19.58
N ALA A 360 -19.14 0.60 18.46
CA ALA A 360 -18.34 -0.61 18.51
C ALA A 360 -16.99 -0.33 19.19
N LYS A 361 -16.72 -1.04 20.29
CA LYS A 361 -15.56 -0.82 21.16
C LYS A 361 -14.23 -1.28 20.54
N ASP A 362 -14.30 -2.18 19.58
CA ASP A 362 -13.17 -2.71 18.82
C ASP A 362 -12.83 -1.86 17.60
N HIS A 363 -13.55 -0.75 17.38
CA HIS A 363 -13.35 0.19 16.29
C HIS A 363 -13.02 1.59 16.76
N VAL A 364 -12.29 2.32 15.94
CA VAL A 364 -12.07 3.75 16.04
C VAL A 364 -12.75 4.46 14.89
N TYR A 365 -13.33 5.63 15.18
CA TYR A 365 -14.10 6.42 14.22
C TYR A 365 -13.49 7.81 14.07
N TRP A 366 -13.46 8.34 12.84
CA TRP A 366 -12.97 9.70 12.61
C TRP A 366 -13.55 10.31 11.34
N ALA A 367 -13.52 11.63 11.28
CA ALA A 367 -13.73 12.41 10.07
C ALA A 367 -12.38 12.87 9.52
N GLU A 368 -12.19 12.80 8.21
CA GLU A 368 -10.96 13.17 7.53
C GLU A 368 -11.27 14.05 6.32
N GLY A 369 -10.63 15.23 6.24
CA GLY A 369 -10.66 16.10 5.08
C GLY A 369 -9.50 15.82 4.14
N ARG A 370 -9.78 15.55 2.86
CA ARG A 370 -8.74 15.41 1.81
C ARG A 370 -9.11 16.24 0.59
N GLY A 371 -8.36 17.28 0.30
CA GLY A 371 -8.68 18.21 -0.77
C GLY A 371 -10.06 18.84 -0.56
N ARG A 372 -11.00 18.63 -1.48
CA ARG A 372 -12.39 19.09 -1.34
C ARG A 372 -13.34 18.04 -0.75
N GLY A 373 -12.85 16.84 -0.45
CA GLY A 373 -13.65 15.72 0.04
C GLY A 373 -13.58 15.57 1.55
N LEU A 374 -14.72 15.22 2.17
CA LEU A 374 -14.79 14.74 3.53
C LEU A 374 -15.07 13.24 3.53
N PHE A 375 -14.38 12.52 4.41
CA PHE A 375 -14.52 11.09 4.60
C PHE A 375 -14.87 10.80 6.06
N LEU A 376 -15.93 10.07 6.29
CA LEU A 376 -16.26 9.49 7.59
C LEU A 376 -15.73 8.06 7.59
N ARG A 377 -14.89 7.73 8.55
CA ARG A 377 -14.19 6.45 8.61
C ARG A 377 -14.43 5.71 9.92
N ALA A 378 -14.43 4.40 9.82
CA ALA A 378 -14.30 3.49 10.95
C ALA A 378 -13.26 2.43 10.61
N ALA A 379 -12.39 2.09 11.55
CA ALA A 379 -11.43 1.02 11.37
C ALA A 379 -11.30 0.15 12.61
N PRO A 380 -11.04 -1.17 12.48
CA PRO A 380 -10.74 -2.00 13.63
C PRO A 380 -9.44 -1.53 14.29
N ILE A 381 -9.39 -1.51 15.60
CA ILE A 381 -8.19 -1.16 16.38
C ILE A 381 -7.10 -2.22 16.16
N SER A 382 -7.52 -3.50 16.04
CA SER A 382 -6.64 -4.63 15.72
C SER A 382 -7.29 -5.51 14.66
N VAL A 383 -6.49 -5.99 13.72
CA VAL A 383 -6.92 -6.94 12.67
C VAL A 383 -6.61 -8.40 13.02
N ALA A 384 -5.96 -8.62 14.15
CA ALA A 384 -5.45 -9.94 14.56
C ALA A 384 -6.54 -11.02 14.59
N GLU A 385 -7.68 -10.73 15.23
CA GLU A 385 -8.79 -11.69 15.33
C GLU A 385 -9.45 -11.95 13.98
N ALA A 386 -9.61 -10.91 13.15
CA ALA A 386 -10.15 -11.05 11.81
C ALA A 386 -9.26 -11.92 10.91
N LEU A 387 -7.94 -11.81 11.03
CA LEU A 387 -7.00 -12.64 10.29
C LEU A 387 -7.01 -14.10 10.79
N ARG A 388 -7.11 -14.32 12.10
CA ARG A 388 -7.25 -15.68 12.65
C ARG A 388 -8.46 -16.38 12.09
N ALA A 389 -9.63 -15.80 12.27
CA ALA A 389 -10.90 -16.40 11.89
C ALA A 389 -11.08 -16.56 10.37
N ARG A 390 -10.46 -15.70 9.56
CA ARG A 390 -10.73 -15.67 8.12
C ARG A 390 -9.60 -16.26 7.27
N LEU A 391 -8.35 -16.10 7.71
CA LEU A 391 -7.19 -16.56 6.96
C LEU A 391 -6.62 -17.85 7.52
N TYR A 392 -6.26 -17.88 8.81
CA TYR A 392 -5.52 -19.01 9.38
C TYR A 392 -6.37 -20.25 9.60
N GLU A 393 -7.69 -20.09 9.76
CA GLU A 393 -8.62 -21.23 9.78
C GLU A 393 -8.89 -21.78 8.37
N ALA A 394 -8.68 -20.98 7.32
CA ALA A 394 -8.99 -21.36 5.94
C ALA A 394 -7.77 -21.85 5.14
N VAL A 395 -6.55 -21.48 5.54
CA VAL A 395 -5.33 -21.76 4.79
C VAL A 395 -4.22 -22.26 5.71
N ASP A 396 -3.78 -23.50 5.47
CA ASP A 396 -2.78 -24.18 6.30
C ASP A 396 -1.36 -23.62 6.16
N THR A 397 -1.06 -22.98 5.02
CA THR A 397 0.29 -22.54 4.68
C THR A 397 0.29 -21.07 4.29
N VAL A 398 0.89 -20.24 5.15
CA VAL A 398 1.06 -18.81 4.87
C VAL A 398 2.52 -18.42 5.10
N VAL A 399 3.13 -17.84 4.08
CA VAL A 399 4.50 -17.33 4.12
C VAL A 399 4.46 -15.82 4.15
N PHE A 400 4.99 -15.22 5.20
CA PHE A 400 5.19 -13.78 5.34
C PHE A 400 6.65 -13.46 5.08
N THR A 401 6.94 -12.67 4.06
CA THR A 401 8.32 -12.29 3.75
C THR A 401 8.45 -10.77 3.55
N SER A 402 9.53 -10.22 4.09
CA SER A 402 9.91 -8.81 3.90
C SER A 402 11.38 -8.61 4.23
N ALA A 403 11.92 -7.45 3.86
CA ALA A 403 13.25 -7.03 4.29
C ALA A 403 13.29 -6.63 5.78
N THR A 404 12.13 -6.28 6.35
CA THR A 404 12.00 -5.74 7.71
C THR A 404 10.73 -6.28 8.36
N LEU A 405 10.86 -7.24 9.27
CA LEU A 405 9.78 -7.80 10.09
C LEU A 405 10.13 -7.82 11.58
N ARG A 406 11.44 -7.91 11.89
CA ARG A 406 11.91 -7.87 13.27
C ARG A 406 12.00 -6.45 13.78
N SER A 407 11.37 -6.18 14.89
CA SER A 407 11.61 -5.00 15.69
C SER A 407 12.50 -5.33 16.87
N THR A 408 13.56 -4.55 17.09
CA THR A 408 14.53 -4.77 18.20
C THR A 408 15.09 -6.23 18.29
N GLY A 409 15.17 -6.91 17.14
CA GLY A 409 15.68 -8.29 17.03
C GLY A 409 14.64 -9.40 17.14
N SER A 410 13.38 -9.10 17.49
CA SER A 410 12.28 -10.06 17.64
C SER A 410 11.22 -9.92 16.56
N PHE A 411 10.57 -11.03 16.18
CA PHE A 411 9.38 -11.05 15.32
C PHE A 411 8.08 -10.81 16.08
N GLU A 412 8.13 -10.76 17.41
CA GLU A 412 6.96 -10.75 18.29
C GLU A 412 5.98 -9.64 17.94
N PHE A 413 6.48 -8.43 17.68
CA PHE A 413 5.64 -7.28 17.32
C PHE A 413 4.82 -7.56 16.06
N PHE A 414 5.46 -7.96 14.96
CA PHE A 414 4.79 -8.32 13.71
C PHE A 414 3.79 -9.47 13.92
N CYS A 415 4.22 -10.54 14.60
CA CYS A 415 3.36 -11.71 14.82
C CYS A 415 2.11 -11.38 15.65
N ARG A 416 2.21 -10.46 16.61
CA ARG A 416 1.04 -9.96 17.37
C ARG A 416 0.12 -9.12 16.49
N GLN A 417 0.68 -8.20 15.69
CA GLN A 417 -0.10 -7.34 14.79
C GLN A 417 -0.95 -8.14 13.80
N VAL A 418 -0.37 -9.18 13.21
CA VAL A 418 -1.08 -10.03 12.24
C VAL A 418 -1.81 -11.23 12.89
N GLY A 419 -1.81 -11.34 14.21
CA GLY A 419 -2.58 -12.34 14.95
C GLY A 419 -1.99 -13.76 14.95
N LEU A 420 -0.70 -13.93 14.65
CA LEU A 420 0.01 -15.22 14.75
C LEU A 420 0.33 -15.62 16.19
N LEU A 421 0.35 -14.65 17.11
CA LEU A 421 0.47 -14.87 18.54
C LEU A 421 -0.79 -14.42 19.25
N ASP A 422 -1.21 -15.16 20.26
CA ASP A 422 -2.32 -14.78 21.16
C ASP A 422 -1.92 -13.71 22.20
N ALA A 423 -2.80 -13.46 23.16
CA ALA A 423 -2.55 -12.47 24.21
C ALA A 423 -1.39 -12.89 25.14
N GLU A 424 -1.22 -14.18 25.36
CA GLU A 424 -0.20 -14.81 26.19
C GLU A 424 1.16 -14.87 25.46
N GLY A 425 1.17 -14.74 24.14
CA GLY A 425 2.37 -14.80 23.29
C GLY A 425 2.63 -16.18 22.69
N GLU A 426 1.65 -17.08 22.81
CA GLU A 426 1.73 -18.42 22.22
C GLU A 426 1.28 -18.40 20.75
N ALA A 427 1.88 -19.23 19.92
CA ALA A 427 1.54 -19.33 18.51
C ALA A 427 0.17 -20.00 18.31
N VAL A 428 -0.71 -19.35 17.56
CA VAL A 428 -2.08 -19.84 17.27
C VAL A 428 -2.10 -20.98 16.23
N ALA A 429 -1.00 -21.19 15.51
CA ALA A 429 -0.79 -22.26 14.52
C ALA A 429 0.70 -22.66 14.50
N PRO A 430 1.08 -23.78 13.88
CA PRO A 430 2.48 -24.15 13.70
C PRO A 430 3.24 -23.03 13.00
N LEU A 431 4.17 -22.39 13.71
CA LEU A 431 4.88 -21.18 13.29
C LEU A 431 6.41 -21.41 13.26
N THR A 432 7.01 -21.05 12.13
CA THR A 432 8.46 -20.96 11.98
C THR A 432 8.86 -19.50 11.77
N GLN A 433 9.95 -19.08 12.40
CA GLN A 433 10.52 -17.75 12.27
C GLN A 433 11.94 -17.86 11.72
N LEU A 434 12.23 -17.14 10.63
CA LEU A 434 13.54 -17.18 9.97
C LEU A 434 14.06 -15.76 9.76
N ALA A 435 15.30 -15.50 10.12
CA ALA A 435 16.01 -14.27 9.76
C ALA A 435 17.26 -14.62 8.97
N VAL A 436 17.31 -14.19 7.72
CA VAL A 436 18.52 -14.29 6.90
C VAL A 436 19.13 -12.88 6.71
N PRO A 437 20.45 -12.75 6.87
CA PRO A 437 21.11 -11.46 6.75
C PRO A 437 21.05 -10.93 5.31
N SER A 438 21.32 -9.64 5.15
CA SER A 438 21.57 -9.06 3.83
C SER A 438 22.90 -9.55 3.27
N SER A 439 22.97 -9.72 1.95
CA SER A 439 24.22 -10.03 1.24
C SER A 439 25.15 -8.82 1.06
N PHE A 440 24.77 -7.64 1.54
CA PHE A 440 25.52 -6.39 1.39
C PHE A 440 26.42 -6.12 2.59
N ASP A 441 27.63 -5.60 2.33
CA ASP A 441 28.59 -5.14 3.34
C ASP A 441 28.31 -3.70 3.74
N TYR A 442 27.30 -3.50 4.58
CA TYR A 442 26.91 -2.16 5.04
C TYR A 442 28.04 -1.42 5.77
N ALA A 443 29.00 -2.12 6.37
CA ALA A 443 30.13 -1.48 7.05
C ALA A 443 31.04 -0.72 6.08
N LYS A 444 31.11 -1.19 4.81
CA LYS A 444 31.86 -0.54 3.74
C LYS A 444 31.01 0.38 2.87
N GLN A 445 29.77 -0.01 2.62
CA GLN A 445 28.89 0.63 1.64
C GLN A 445 28.07 1.79 2.22
N ALA A 446 27.78 1.78 3.54
CA ALA A 446 26.88 2.74 4.14
C ALA A 446 27.50 3.52 5.29
N ALA A 447 27.26 4.83 5.32
CA ALA A 447 27.51 5.69 6.46
C ALA A 447 26.19 6.08 7.13
N LEU A 448 26.17 6.06 8.46
CA LEU A 448 25.10 6.62 9.27
C LEU A 448 25.58 7.91 9.92
N TYR A 449 25.01 9.03 9.48
CA TYR A 449 25.35 10.35 10.00
C TYR A 449 24.38 10.77 11.10
N LEU A 450 24.92 11.11 12.27
CA LEU A 450 24.18 11.45 13.48
C LEU A 450 24.73 12.76 14.06
N PRO A 451 24.31 13.94 13.60
CA PRO A 451 24.77 15.22 14.11
C PRO A 451 24.35 15.40 15.57
N ARG A 452 25.23 16.04 16.38
CA ARG A 452 25.00 16.24 17.82
C ARG A 452 24.51 17.62 18.20
N GLY A 453 24.70 18.60 17.30
CA GLY A 453 24.48 20.02 17.59
C GLY A 453 23.11 20.56 17.19
N LEU A 454 22.19 19.73 16.66
CA LEU A 454 20.88 20.21 16.26
C LEU A 454 19.94 20.40 17.48
N PRO A 455 18.97 21.33 17.40
CA PRO A 455 17.88 21.41 18.37
C PRO A 455 16.98 20.17 18.33
N GLU A 456 16.20 19.91 19.37
CA GLU A 456 15.18 18.88 19.34
C GLU A 456 14.01 19.27 18.41
N PRO A 457 13.26 18.31 17.84
CA PRO A 457 12.21 18.58 16.85
C PRO A 457 11.13 19.58 17.26
N GLN A 458 10.91 19.77 18.55
CA GLN A 458 9.93 20.71 19.10
C GLN A 458 10.52 22.09 19.47
N GLU A 459 11.84 22.23 19.45
CA GLU A 459 12.50 23.47 19.78
C GLU A 459 12.44 24.47 18.62
N PRO A 460 12.37 25.79 18.93
CA PRO A 460 12.50 26.83 17.91
C PRO A 460 13.81 26.70 17.14
N GLY A 461 13.77 26.99 15.83
CA GLY A 461 14.96 26.91 14.97
C GLY A 461 15.26 25.52 14.41
N PHE A 462 14.47 24.49 14.74
CA PHE A 462 14.68 23.14 14.23
C PHE A 462 14.64 23.06 12.70
N ALA A 463 13.65 23.68 12.06
CA ALA A 463 13.52 23.65 10.61
C ALA A 463 14.69 24.35 9.90
N GLU A 464 15.16 25.46 10.45
CA GLU A 464 16.31 26.24 9.98
C GLU A 464 17.60 25.41 10.10
N ALA A 465 17.81 24.74 11.24
CA ALA A 465 18.96 23.88 11.47
C ALA A 465 18.95 22.64 10.55
N VAL A 466 17.78 22.04 10.33
CA VAL A 466 17.59 20.93 9.37
C VAL A 466 17.91 21.40 7.95
N ALA A 467 17.44 22.58 7.53
CA ALA A 467 17.72 23.13 6.21
C ALA A 467 19.24 23.34 6.00
N GLU A 468 19.92 23.89 6.99
CA GLU A 468 21.38 24.11 6.92
C GLU A 468 22.14 22.77 6.81
N GLU A 469 21.73 21.77 7.58
CA GLU A 469 22.38 20.47 7.55
C GLU A 469 22.10 19.72 6.25
N ILE A 470 20.88 19.83 5.68
CA ILE A 470 20.55 19.30 4.35
C ILE A 470 21.45 19.94 3.28
N ALA A 471 21.63 21.27 3.29
CA ALA A 471 22.49 21.96 2.33
C ALA A 471 23.93 21.42 2.37
N ARG A 472 24.49 21.20 3.57
CA ARG A 472 25.84 20.64 3.76
C ARG A 472 25.94 19.19 3.25
N LEU A 473 24.95 18.35 3.55
CA LEU A 473 24.91 16.94 3.12
C LEU A 473 24.78 16.82 1.61
N VAL A 474 23.91 17.61 0.99
CA VAL A 474 23.67 17.62 -0.46
C VAL A 474 24.94 18.08 -1.22
N ALA A 475 25.72 18.97 -0.65
CA ALA A 475 27.02 19.36 -1.21
C ALA A 475 28.02 18.18 -1.23
N VAL A 476 28.02 17.32 -0.20
CA VAL A 476 28.89 16.13 -0.13
C VAL A 476 28.54 15.11 -1.21
N THR A 477 27.25 14.90 -1.49
CA THR A 477 26.77 13.87 -2.44
C THR A 477 26.47 14.40 -3.85
N SER A 478 26.71 15.68 -4.08
CA SER A 478 26.43 16.35 -5.38
C SER A 478 24.97 16.18 -5.82
N GLY A 479 24.03 16.49 -4.95
CA GLY A 479 22.62 16.17 -5.13
C GLY A 479 22.34 14.71 -4.76
N ARG A 480 21.49 14.02 -5.55
CA ARG A 480 21.16 12.58 -5.44
C ARG A 480 20.61 12.23 -4.06
N ALA A 481 19.74 13.07 -3.54
CA ALA A 481 19.27 13.00 -2.17
C ALA A 481 17.75 12.84 -2.06
N PHE A 482 17.30 11.93 -1.19
CA PHE A 482 15.96 11.93 -0.66
C PHE A 482 15.95 12.60 0.71
N ALA A 483 15.21 13.70 0.83
CA ALA A 483 14.94 14.37 2.11
C ALA A 483 13.51 13.98 2.56
N LEU A 484 13.44 13.14 3.58
CA LEU A 484 12.24 12.46 4.04
C LEU A 484 11.76 13.04 5.36
N PHE A 485 10.51 13.49 5.35
CA PHE A 485 9.91 14.21 6.45
C PHE A 485 8.76 13.43 7.09
N THR A 486 8.66 13.52 8.40
CA THR A 486 7.53 12.96 9.15
C THR A 486 6.32 13.92 9.18
N SER A 487 6.46 15.15 8.69
CA SER A 487 5.43 16.18 8.65
C SER A 487 5.48 16.95 7.34
N LEU A 488 4.36 17.03 6.62
CA LEU A 488 4.24 17.82 5.39
C LEU A 488 4.53 19.30 5.64
N ARG A 489 4.02 19.87 6.73
CA ARG A 489 4.29 21.26 7.12
C ARG A 489 5.79 21.54 7.31
N ASN A 490 6.53 20.61 7.95
CA ASN A 490 7.98 20.77 8.12
C ASN A 490 8.71 20.60 6.78
N MET A 491 8.26 19.70 5.94
CA MET A 491 8.79 19.50 4.58
C MET A 491 8.69 20.78 3.74
N GLU A 492 7.50 21.36 3.66
CA GLU A 492 7.25 22.61 2.93
C GLU A 492 8.06 23.78 3.48
N ARG A 493 8.17 23.90 4.82
CA ARG A 493 8.98 24.94 5.47
C ARG A 493 10.45 24.80 5.12
N VAL A 494 11.03 23.60 5.26
CA VAL A 494 12.44 23.35 4.95
C VAL A 494 12.72 23.53 3.46
N HIS A 495 11.81 23.06 2.59
CA HIS A 495 11.90 23.29 1.14
C HIS A 495 11.95 24.79 0.82
N ALA A 496 11.06 25.60 1.39
CA ALA A 496 11.04 27.06 1.20
C ALA A 496 12.34 27.74 1.69
N LEU A 497 12.91 27.29 2.82
CA LEU A 497 14.18 27.81 3.34
C LEU A 497 15.38 27.50 2.44
N LEU A 498 15.30 26.46 1.62
CA LEU A 498 16.38 26.04 0.73
C LEU A 498 16.22 26.56 -0.71
N GLN A 499 15.09 27.17 -1.06
CA GLN A 499 14.89 27.75 -2.39
C GLN A 499 15.99 28.74 -2.75
N GLY A 500 16.62 28.57 -3.93
CA GLY A 500 17.72 29.38 -4.43
C GLY A 500 19.07 29.21 -3.71
N ARG A 501 19.14 28.31 -2.70
CA ARG A 501 20.38 28.05 -1.94
C ARG A 501 21.13 26.80 -2.40
N LEU A 502 20.43 25.83 -3.00
CA LEU A 502 21.05 24.62 -3.51
C LEU A 502 21.41 24.75 -4.98
N PRO A 503 22.58 24.26 -5.41
CA PRO A 503 23.00 24.27 -6.81
C PRO A 503 22.34 23.09 -7.63
N PHE A 504 21.40 22.36 -7.04
CA PHE A 504 20.72 21.21 -7.63
C PHE A 504 19.22 21.47 -7.71
N PRO A 505 18.52 20.90 -8.72
CA PRO A 505 17.08 20.94 -8.80
C PRO A 505 16.44 20.39 -7.51
N MET A 506 15.41 21.06 -7.05
CA MET A 506 14.60 20.64 -5.92
C MET A 506 13.26 20.13 -6.44
N LEU A 507 12.88 18.94 -6.04
CA LEU A 507 11.61 18.29 -6.40
C LEU A 507 10.78 18.18 -5.12
N LEU A 508 9.51 18.61 -5.16
CA LEU A 508 8.63 18.58 -4.01
C LEU A 508 7.45 17.64 -4.25
N GLN A 509 7.19 16.75 -3.31
CA GLN A 509 5.98 15.92 -3.32
C GLN A 509 4.72 16.81 -3.37
N GLY A 510 3.85 16.53 -4.35
CA GLY A 510 2.63 17.28 -4.56
C GLY A 510 2.69 18.26 -5.74
N GLU A 511 3.88 18.65 -6.22
CA GLU A 511 4.02 19.50 -7.43
C GLU A 511 3.78 18.73 -8.73
N ALA A 512 4.04 17.43 -8.73
CA ALA A 512 3.76 16.56 -9.87
C ALA A 512 3.41 15.13 -9.39
N PRO A 513 2.83 14.30 -10.27
CA PRO A 513 2.59 12.88 -9.99
C PRO A 513 3.86 12.14 -9.58
N LYS A 514 3.76 11.19 -8.63
CA LYS A 514 4.90 10.41 -8.12
C LYS A 514 5.79 9.80 -9.22
N PRO A 515 5.26 9.17 -10.30
CA PRO A 515 6.10 8.63 -11.38
C PRO A 515 6.93 9.70 -12.09
N VAL A 516 6.36 10.89 -12.31
CA VAL A 516 7.04 12.03 -12.98
C VAL A 516 8.17 12.55 -12.11
N LEU A 517 7.94 12.73 -10.80
CA LEU A 517 8.97 13.15 -9.86
C LEU A 517 10.13 12.15 -9.78
N LEU A 518 9.83 10.84 -9.77
CA LEU A 518 10.84 9.80 -9.73
C LEU A 518 11.64 9.70 -11.03
N GLU A 519 11.03 9.93 -12.18
CA GLU A 519 11.73 9.96 -13.46
C GLU A 519 12.65 11.17 -13.56
N ALA A 520 12.18 12.35 -13.14
CA ALA A 520 13.00 13.54 -13.06
C ALA A 520 14.20 13.34 -12.09
N PHE A 521 13.98 12.68 -10.96
CA PHE A 521 15.02 12.35 -9.99
C PHE A 521 16.07 11.38 -10.55
N ARG A 522 15.65 10.36 -11.32
CA ARG A 522 16.58 9.40 -11.92
C ARG A 522 17.43 10.02 -13.03
N SER A 523 16.85 10.92 -13.81
CA SER A 523 17.51 11.52 -14.97
C SER A 523 18.48 12.65 -14.61
N THR A 524 18.30 13.31 -13.46
CA THR A 524 19.10 14.48 -13.07
C THR A 524 19.44 14.45 -11.58
N PRO A 525 20.73 14.65 -11.20
CA PRO A 525 21.10 14.84 -9.79
C PRO A 525 20.26 15.94 -9.17
N SER A 526 19.43 15.60 -8.21
CA SER A 526 18.44 16.50 -7.61
C SER A 526 18.18 16.14 -6.15
N VAL A 527 17.41 16.96 -5.46
CA VAL A 527 16.95 16.72 -4.08
C VAL A 527 15.45 16.56 -4.09
N LEU A 528 14.96 15.37 -3.73
CA LEU A 528 13.53 15.10 -3.63
C LEU A 528 13.07 15.26 -2.17
N PHE A 529 12.18 16.22 -1.94
CA PHE A 529 11.51 16.47 -0.66
C PHE A 529 10.19 15.68 -0.64
N ALA A 530 10.09 14.74 0.28
CA ALA A 530 8.93 13.87 0.37
C ALA A 530 8.60 13.45 1.80
N SER A 531 7.36 12.99 2.02
CA SER A 531 6.96 12.34 3.27
C SER A 531 7.44 10.89 3.32
N ALA A 532 7.48 10.31 4.53
CA ALA A 532 7.86 8.93 4.72
C ALA A 532 7.01 7.95 3.87
N SER A 533 5.73 8.21 3.68
CA SER A 533 4.84 7.39 2.84
C SER A 533 5.15 7.45 1.33
N PHE A 534 5.87 8.47 0.88
CA PHE A 534 6.24 8.59 -0.53
C PHE A 534 7.24 7.52 -0.97
N TRP A 535 8.14 7.12 -0.09
CA TRP A 535 9.22 6.18 -0.43
C TRP A 535 8.82 4.70 -0.43
N GLU A 536 7.64 4.36 0.12
CA GLU A 536 7.14 3.00 0.05
C GLU A 536 6.97 2.57 -1.41
N GLY A 537 7.57 1.42 -1.75
CA GLY A 537 7.54 0.89 -3.12
C GLY A 537 8.38 1.67 -4.15
N VAL A 538 9.20 2.65 -3.72
CA VAL A 538 10.15 3.34 -4.61
C VAL A 538 11.40 2.51 -4.77
N ASP A 539 11.78 2.25 -6.02
CA ASP A 539 13.05 1.65 -6.41
C ASP A 539 13.86 2.64 -7.24
N VAL A 540 14.98 3.09 -6.68
CA VAL A 540 15.94 3.96 -7.36
C VAL A 540 17.31 3.27 -7.27
N PRO A 541 17.70 2.52 -8.31
CA PRO A 541 18.95 1.76 -8.31
C PRO A 541 20.17 2.64 -8.58
N GLY A 542 21.31 2.18 -8.10
CA GLY A 542 22.61 2.69 -8.48
C GLY A 542 22.92 4.11 -8.02
N ASP A 543 23.71 4.80 -8.83
CA ASP A 543 24.26 6.12 -8.52
C ASP A 543 23.24 7.25 -8.43
N ALA A 544 21.97 7.00 -8.78
CA ALA A 544 20.94 8.04 -8.71
C ALA A 544 20.59 8.45 -7.27
N LEU A 545 20.79 7.58 -6.27
CA LEU A 545 20.52 7.86 -4.86
C LEU A 545 21.73 7.54 -4.00
N SER A 546 22.39 8.57 -3.49
CA SER A 546 23.56 8.46 -2.60
C SER A 546 23.31 8.99 -1.18
N LEU A 547 22.18 9.63 -0.94
CA LEU A 547 21.85 10.24 0.33
C LEU A 547 20.37 10.08 0.68
N VAL A 548 20.10 9.52 1.85
CA VAL A 548 18.77 9.50 2.46
C VAL A 548 18.83 10.30 3.75
N ILE A 549 18.00 11.32 3.85
CA ILE A 549 17.90 12.17 5.03
C ILE A 549 16.56 11.96 5.70
N LEU A 550 16.58 11.72 6.99
CA LEU A 550 15.39 11.64 7.86
C LEU A 550 15.41 12.85 8.79
N ASP A 551 14.40 13.71 8.70
CA ASP A 551 14.31 14.92 9.53
C ASP A 551 14.13 14.55 11.01
N LYS A 552 13.29 13.56 11.31
CA LYS A 552 12.95 13.10 12.66
C LYS A 552 12.85 11.58 12.72
N LEU A 553 12.91 11.06 13.95
CA LEU A 553 12.55 9.68 14.20
C LEU A 553 11.10 9.41 13.78
N PRO A 554 10.81 8.34 13.00
CA PRO A 554 9.51 8.11 12.40
C PRO A 554 8.51 7.50 13.39
N PHE A 555 8.31 8.16 14.54
CA PHE A 555 7.23 7.80 15.44
C PHE A 555 5.88 8.14 14.81
N ALA A 556 4.93 7.19 14.90
CA ALA A 556 3.56 7.44 14.49
C ALA A 556 2.97 8.64 15.25
N ALA A 557 2.23 9.49 14.53
CA ALA A 557 1.66 10.70 15.11
C ALA A 557 0.60 10.34 16.17
N PRO A 558 0.78 10.73 17.45
CA PRO A 558 -0.21 10.39 18.50
C PRO A 558 -1.59 11.01 18.25
N GLY A 559 -1.66 12.10 17.49
CA GLY A 559 -2.91 12.73 17.06
C GLY A 559 -3.69 11.95 16.00
N HIS A 560 -3.10 10.94 15.34
CA HIS A 560 -3.83 10.11 14.39
C HIS A 560 -4.84 9.22 15.15
N PRO A 561 -6.13 9.24 14.77
CA PRO A 561 -7.18 8.55 15.53
C PRO A 561 -6.93 7.07 15.80
N LEU A 562 -6.41 6.34 14.80
CA LEU A 562 -6.07 4.92 14.93
C LEU A 562 -4.91 4.69 15.90
N VAL A 563 -3.86 5.51 15.82
CA VAL A 563 -2.70 5.43 16.72
C VAL A 563 -3.12 5.70 18.16
N ALA A 564 -3.92 6.75 18.38
CA ALA A 564 -4.47 7.08 19.69
C ALA A 564 -5.32 5.93 20.26
N ALA A 565 -6.17 5.31 19.43
CA ALA A 565 -7.00 4.19 19.86
C ALA A 565 -6.18 2.94 20.22
N ARG A 566 -5.11 2.64 19.47
CA ARG A 566 -4.16 1.55 19.79
C ARG A 566 -3.43 1.79 21.10
N ILE A 567 -3.00 3.03 21.35
CA ILE A 567 -2.38 3.42 22.62
C ILE A 567 -3.36 3.21 23.77
N GLU A 568 -4.58 3.74 23.67
CA GLU A 568 -5.63 3.57 24.69
C GLU A 568 -5.97 2.09 24.95
N ALA A 569 -6.01 1.27 23.91
CA ALA A 569 -6.27 -0.17 24.03
C ALA A 569 -5.15 -0.90 24.77
N LEU A 570 -3.88 -0.53 24.53
CA LEU A 570 -2.73 -1.09 25.23
C LEU A 570 -2.72 -0.65 26.71
N GLU A 571 -2.99 0.62 26.99
CA GLU A 571 -3.12 1.13 28.37
C GLU A 571 -4.22 0.41 29.12
N ALA A 572 -5.40 0.22 28.51
CA ALA A 572 -6.51 -0.53 29.08
C ALA A 572 -6.16 -2.00 29.36
N ALA A 573 -5.26 -2.58 28.56
CA ALA A 573 -4.71 -3.93 28.77
C ALA A 573 -3.53 -3.99 29.77
N GLY A 574 -3.19 -2.87 30.42
CA GLY A 574 -2.08 -2.78 31.38
C GLY A 574 -0.69 -2.86 30.75
N LYS A 575 -0.57 -2.64 29.45
CA LYS A 575 0.70 -2.63 28.71
C LYS A 575 1.23 -1.21 28.54
N GLU A 576 2.54 -1.06 28.47
CA GLU A 576 3.17 0.23 28.24
C GLU A 576 3.20 0.51 26.71
N PRO A 577 2.47 1.52 26.17
CA PRO A 577 2.29 1.70 24.73
C PRO A 577 3.55 2.08 23.99
N PHE A 578 4.45 2.85 24.63
CA PHE A 578 5.66 3.30 23.97
C PHE A 578 6.56 2.12 23.60
N SER A 579 6.83 1.22 24.55
CA SER A 579 7.70 0.05 24.31
C SER A 579 7.01 -1.06 23.51
N SER A 580 5.68 -1.21 23.67
CA SER A 580 4.92 -2.30 23.04
C SER A 580 4.44 -1.98 21.62
N TYR A 581 4.34 -0.69 21.24
CA TYR A 581 3.80 -0.28 19.95
C TYR A 581 4.66 0.81 19.25
N GLN A 582 4.81 1.99 19.87
CA GLN A 582 5.40 3.14 19.19
C GLN A 582 6.88 2.94 18.84
N LEU A 583 7.66 2.39 19.74
CA LEU A 583 9.09 2.13 19.52
C LEU A 583 9.34 1.00 18.51
N PRO A 584 8.66 -0.16 18.56
CA PRO A 584 8.70 -1.19 17.54
C PRO A 584 8.35 -0.68 16.13
N GLU A 585 7.28 0.08 16.00
CA GLU A 585 6.81 0.71 14.76
C GLU A 585 7.88 1.65 14.17
N ALA A 586 8.41 2.56 15.01
CA ALA A 586 9.47 3.47 14.62
C ALA A 586 10.76 2.74 14.21
N ALA A 587 11.09 1.63 14.86
CA ALA A 587 12.25 0.82 14.50
C ALA A 587 12.10 0.16 13.12
N LEU A 588 10.92 -0.36 12.79
CA LEU A 588 10.62 -0.92 11.46
C LEU A 588 10.70 0.15 10.38
N SER A 589 10.03 1.29 10.59
CA SER A 589 10.04 2.42 9.65
C SER A 589 11.45 2.95 9.41
N LEU A 590 12.27 3.06 10.46
CA LEU A 590 13.66 3.52 10.34
C LEU A 590 14.53 2.54 9.54
N ARG A 591 14.34 1.22 9.76
CA ARG A 591 15.04 0.17 8.99
C ARG A 591 14.64 0.16 7.52
N GLN A 592 13.36 0.37 7.22
CA GLN A 592 12.87 0.48 5.85
C GLN A 592 13.56 1.64 5.13
N GLY A 593 13.68 2.77 5.83
CA GLY A 593 14.39 3.91 5.33
C GLY A 593 15.83 3.65 5.00
N PHE A 594 16.51 3.04 5.89
CA PHE A 594 17.89 2.64 5.69
C PHE A 594 18.06 1.66 4.50
N GLY A 595 17.13 0.71 4.35
CA GLY A 595 17.18 -0.32 3.32
C GLY A 595 16.97 0.19 1.88
N ARG A 596 16.63 1.47 1.68
CA ARG A 596 16.49 2.07 0.32
C ARG A 596 17.83 2.50 -0.28
N LEU A 597 18.85 2.70 0.54
CA LEU A 597 20.13 3.25 0.09
C LEU A 597 20.98 2.26 -0.69
N ILE A 598 21.07 1.00 -0.25
CA ILE A 598 21.95 -0.02 -0.84
C ILE A 598 21.11 -1.07 -1.57
N ARG A 599 21.30 -1.21 -2.88
CA ARG A 599 20.58 -2.12 -3.78
C ARG A 599 21.51 -3.11 -4.51
N SER A 600 22.77 -2.70 -4.68
CA SER A 600 23.81 -3.51 -5.32
C SER A 600 25.08 -3.51 -4.48
N ARG A 601 26.03 -4.37 -4.85
CA ARG A 601 27.36 -4.41 -4.20
C ARG A 601 28.22 -3.19 -4.52
N SER A 602 27.93 -2.49 -5.59
CA SER A 602 28.62 -1.26 -5.97
C SER A 602 28.03 -0.01 -5.34
N ASP A 603 26.80 -0.08 -4.81
CA ASP A 603 26.17 1.10 -4.22
C ASP A 603 26.91 1.53 -2.97
N ARG A 604 27.00 2.85 -2.80
CA ARG A 604 27.58 3.49 -1.62
C ARG A 604 26.79 4.75 -1.29
N GLY A 605 26.55 4.99 0.00
CA GLY A 605 25.79 6.17 0.35
C GLY A 605 25.73 6.49 1.84
N ILE A 606 24.98 7.53 2.14
CA ILE A 606 24.81 8.12 3.46
C ILE A 606 23.34 8.07 3.87
N VAL A 607 23.06 7.54 5.06
CA VAL A 607 21.81 7.81 5.77
C VAL A 607 22.07 8.85 6.85
N ALA A 608 21.40 9.98 6.77
CA ALA A 608 21.50 11.04 7.77
C ALA A 608 20.22 11.10 8.60
N LEU A 609 20.34 10.97 9.91
CA LEU A 609 19.24 11.10 10.85
C LEU A 609 19.44 12.37 11.67
N LEU A 610 18.60 13.38 11.42
CA LEU A 610 18.77 14.74 11.96
C LEU A 610 18.06 14.93 13.32
N ASP A 611 17.62 13.87 13.94
CA ASP A 611 16.95 13.88 15.25
C ASP A 611 17.93 13.49 16.37
N VAL A 612 18.35 14.46 17.14
CA VAL A 612 19.35 14.27 18.22
C VAL A 612 18.87 13.35 19.35
N ARG A 613 17.56 13.09 19.44
CA ARG A 613 16.98 12.18 20.45
C ARG A 613 17.52 10.76 20.31
N ILE A 614 17.94 10.35 19.09
CA ILE A 614 18.57 9.05 18.84
C ILE A 614 19.83 8.82 19.68
N GLY A 615 20.60 9.88 19.97
CA GLY A 615 21.81 9.82 20.79
C GLY A 615 21.60 10.20 22.26
N ARG A 616 20.49 10.91 22.57
CA ARG A 616 20.24 11.45 23.93
C ARG A 616 19.29 10.60 24.77
N ARG A 617 18.34 9.88 24.12
CA ARG A 617 17.33 9.10 24.81
C ARG A 617 17.71 7.63 24.93
N ALA A 618 17.27 6.95 25.99
CA ALA A 618 17.60 5.54 26.22
C ALA A 618 17.16 4.61 25.08
N TYR A 619 15.97 4.87 24.51
CA TYR A 619 15.42 4.10 23.37
C TYR A 619 16.26 4.25 22.07
N GLY A 620 17.04 5.33 21.95
CA GLY A 620 17.87 5.55 20.77
C GLY A 620 18.93 4.44 20.58
N ARG A 621 19.42 3.87 21.68
CA ARG A 621 20.34 2.72 21.61
C ARG A 621 19.65 1.49 20.98
N GLN A 622 18.40 1.21 21.32
CA GLN A 622 17.63 0.09 20.78
C GLN A 622 17.36 0.31 19.28
N LEU A 623 16.97 1.53 18.87
CA LEU A 623 16.80 1.87 17.46
C LEU A 623 18.09 1.68 16.66
N LEU A 624 19.23 2.14 17.19
CA LEU A 624 20.55 2.01 16.55
C LEU A 624 21.05 0.57 16.47
N GLN A 625 20.68 -0.29 17.39
CA GLN A 625 21.02 -1.73 17.36
C GLN A 625 20.21 -2.48 16.30
N GLY A 626 19.00 -2.02 16.00
CA GLY A 626 18.15 -2.58 14.97
C GLY A 626 18.57 -2.23 13.54
N LEU A 627 19.41 -1.23 13.33
CA LEU A 627 19.88 -0.81 12.00
C LEU A 627 20.99 -1.73 11.45
N PRO A 628 21.15 -1.79 10.12
CA PRO A 628 22.30 -2.40 9.50
C PRO A 628 23.63 -1.84 10.05
N PRO A 629 24.72 -2.65 10.10
CA PRO A 629 25.98 -2.27 10.71
C PRO A 629 26.77 -1.26 9.86
N ALA A 630 26.22 -0.07 9.64
CA ALA A 630 26.87 1.02 8.93
C ALA A 630 27.88 1.75 9.79
N ARG A 631 28.87 2.36 9.14
CA ARG A 631 29.86 3.21 9.83
C ARG A 631 29.22 4.50 10.33
N ARG A 632 29.39 4.82 11.62
CA ARG A 632 28.75 6.00 12.26
C ARG A 632 29.65 7.22 12.25
N PHE A 633 29.07 8.36 11.88
CA PHE A 633 29.73 9.66 11.86
C PHE A 633 28.91 10.69 12.63
N HIS A 634 29.61 11.62 13.30
CA HIS A 634 29.01 12.72 14.05
C HIS A 634 29.51 14.10 13.55
N ARG A 635 30.52 14.10 12.68
CA ARG A 635 31.14 15.30 12.11
C ARG A 635 31.08 15.22 10.60
N MET A 636 30.72 16.35 9.98
CA MET A 636 30.54 16.46 8.53
C MET A 636 31.86 16.25 7.78
N GLU A 637 32.95 16.76 8.30
CA GLU A 637 34.27 16.68 7.65
C GLU A 637 34.69 15.20 7.50
N ALA A 638 34.61 14.42 8.58
CA ALA A 638 34.96 13.00 8.56
C ALA A 638 34.03 12.18 7.67
N LEU A 639 32.73 12.56 7.58
CA LEU A 639 31.77 11.95 6.67
C LEU A 639 32.14 12.24 5.21
N ALA A 640 32.46 13.49 4.88
CA ALA A 640 32.85 13.92 3.54
C ALA A 640 34.13 13.21 3.07
N GLU A 641 35.15 13.13 3.94
CA GLU A 641 36.40 12.38 3.67
C GLU A 641 36.11 10.90 3.36
N TRP A 642 35.26 10.24 4.19
CA TRP A 642 34.87 8.85 3.96
C TRP A 642 34.15 8.68 2.62
N PHE A 643 33.22 9.57 2.29
CA PHE A 643 32.44 9.47 1.06
C PHE A 643 33.32 9.67 -0.18
N ALA A 644 34.20 10.67 -0.17
CA ALA A 644 35.14 10.98 -1.24
C ALA A 644 36.16 9.85 -1.50
N ALA A 645 36.70 9.25 -0.44
CA ALA A 645 37.65 8.14 -0.55
C ALA A 645 37.06 6.91 -1.27
N GLY A 646 35.77 6.64 -1.09
CA GLY A 646 35.10 5.53 -1.77
C GLY A 646 34.77 5.83 -3.23
N SER A 647 34.51 7.10 -3.57
CA SER A 647 34.29 7.51 -4.95
C SER A 647 35.59 7.39 -5.78
N ALA A 648 36.76 7.67 -5.18
CA ALA A 648 38.05 7.49 -5.82
C ALA A 648 38.38 6.01 -6.10
N ALA A 649 38.13 5.11 -5.15
CA ALA A 649 38.34 3.67 -5.32
C ALA A 649 37.44 3.05 -6.42
N ALA A 650 36.19 3.49 -6.52
CA ALA A 650 35.28 3.01 -7.57
C ALA A 650 35.71 3.46 -8.98
N VAL A 651 36.38 4.59 -9.12
CA VAL A 651 36.95 5.08 -10.38
C VAL A 651 38.20 4.27 -10.78
N GLU A 652 38.99 3.80 -9.82
CA GLU A 652 40.17 2.96 -10.09
C GLU A 652 39.81 1.51 -10.46
N GLU A 653 38.77 0.92 -9.82
CA GLU A 653 38.28 -0.41 -10.16
C GLU A 653 37.49 -0.48 -11.48
N GLY A 654 36.95 0.64 -11.96
CA GLY A 654 36.18 0.76 -13.22
C GLY A 654 36.97 1.12 -14.46
N ARG A 655 38.32 1.13 -14.42
CA ARG A 655 39.14 1.25 -15.63
C ARG A 655 39.39 -0.15 -16.19
N PRO A 656 39.02 -0.40 -17.51
CA PRO A 656 39.23 -1.65 -18.19
C PRO A 656 40.71 -2.03 -18.33
#